data_d1c2d1d91f081bf379620c8638774f97
#
_entry.id   d1c2d1d91f081bf379620c8638774f97
#
_cell.length_a   1.000
_cell.length_b   1.000
_cell.length_c   1.000
_cell.angle_alpha   90.00
_cell.angle_beta   90.00
_cell.angle_gamma   90.00
#
_symmetry.space_group_name_H-M   'P 1'
#
loop_
_entity.id
_entity.type
_entity.pdbx_description
1 polymer ?
#
loop_
_entity_poly.entity_id
_entity_poly.type
_entity_poly.pdbx_seq_one_letter_code
_entity_poly.pdbx_strand_id
1 'polypeptide(L)'
;MSARLLASPLGLAITLALSSAAAPALAQDATNLDTVIVTGTRAADRTVLESTSPVDVLTAEDIRKAGVVNGELGSALQALLPSFNFPRQSNSGGADHVRAAQLRGLSPDQVLVLVNGKRRHHTALVNTDSKIGKGTTPVDFNSIPVSAIKRIEVLRDGAGALYGSDAVAGVINVILDNGGDGGEIEASYGANHTDLKPIGRTLTDGQTGNLSAKVGTSLGEDGGFLRVGLEYKHRNGTNRAGFDQIPPWDQTPGNLALQGKRNYVLGDGKSKDINLWLNTEIPVGQTSTFYAFGTFNQRDTEGANYFRYPDGDANWKQVYPNGYRPISEGENRDVQAVAGVRGQWGEWSYDGSLDYGQNDFTYRLRDSLNASLGPTSPTRFKTADYEYAQTVGNLDLSRVFTQSESISHTLGLGVEARHERYQTRPGDPASYAAGPFTDRPTGSQAGGGLTPQDAATLSRDVASAYASLSSQFGEKFSTDLAARYEHNDDFGGELTGKLGLRYEFTPAFALRGAISNNFRAPSLAQIGYESTSTGYNAGGQLVQGRLLSVNNPIARGLGAQNLKPEKSLNTSLGFTSRIGEHFDLSLDFFQIDIDDRIALSESITGDALTDYVAANYGVSGLQSASFFVNAADTRTRGAELVSNWRQSLGDGQLLLTGTYAYSKTTLKNVLATPAQLRALNPDYVLFGIEETNTLTDATPRTRGSFSAAWSNDHWSLSSRVNRYGSATRVFNFGDGYIPRQTYQAEWQLDAEVEYRITPQWSVAIGGQNLTDNYPDRSNSDIHYFGNLPYDVLSPIGSNGAYYYGRVRYTF
;
A
#
# COMPACT_ATOMS: atom_id res chain seq x y z
N MET A 1 34.47 35.67 -6.96
CA MET A 1 34.81 34.25 -7.16
C MET A 1 33.76 33.66 -8.07
N SER A 2 34.13 33.41 -9.31
CA SER A 2 33.25 32.99 -10.41
C SER A 2 33.02 31.51 -10.36
N ALA A 3 31.74 31.11 -10.19
CA ALA A 3 31.31 29.73 -10.33
C ALA A 3 31.19 29.37 -11.83
N ARG A 4 32.03 28.48 -12.29
CA ARG A 4 31.94 27.86 -13.64
C ARG A 4 30.86 26.81 -13.56
N LEU A 5 29.73 27.03 -14.19
CA LEU A 5 28.73 26.00 -14.52
C LEU A 5 29.31 25.12 -15.64
N LEU A 6 29.67 23.90 -15.32
CA LEU A 6 30.00 22.86 -16.31
C LEU A 6 28.73 22.50 -17.07
N ALA A 7 28.68 22.81 -18.33
CA ALA A 7 27.66 22.35 -19.26
C ALA A 7 27.77 20.83 -19.40
N SER A 8 26.81 20.10 -18.82
CA SER A 8 26.67 18.65 -19.00
C SER A 8 25.91 18.36 -20.30
N PRO A 9 26.15 17.21 -20.94
CA PRO A 9 25.42 16.78 -22.16
C PRO A 9 23.89 16.76 -21.99
N LEU A 10 23.39 16.68 -20.75
CA LEU A 10 21.96 16.72 -20.42
C LEU A 10 21.35 18.11 -20.67
N GLY A 11 22.10 19.19 -20.45
CA GLY A 11 21.64 20.55 -20.70
C GLY A 11 21.47 20.85 -22.20
N LEU A 12 22.27 20.22 -23.04
CA LEU A 12 22.18 20.39 -24.50
C LEU A 12 21.00 19.60 -25.12
N ALA A 13 20.67 18.45 -24.57
CA ALA A 13 19.51 17.65 -24.98
C ALA A 13 18.16 18.31 -24.64
N ILE A 14 18.08 18.99 -23.51
CA ILE A 14 16.87 19.74 -23.09
C ILE A 14 16.66 20.97 -23.96
N THR A 15 17.74 21.64 -24.39
CA THR A 15 17.64 22.87 -25.23
C THR A 15 17.26 22.55 -26.68
N LEU A 16 17.63 21.36 -27.21
CA LEU A 16 17.25 20.91 -28.55
C LEU A 16 15.82 20.38 -28.65
N ALA A 17 15.26 19.84 -27.55
CA ALA A 17 13.87 19.35 -27.51
C ALA A 17 12.82 20.49 -27.46
N LEU A 18 13.22 21.71 -27.11
CA LEU A 18 12.32 22.88 -27.01
C LEU A 18 12.00 23.57 -28.32
N SER A 19 12.57 23.11 -29.48
CA SER A 19 12.42 23.78 -30.76
C SER A 19 11.53 23.08 -31.81
N SER A 20 10.89 21.95 -31.48
CA SER A 20 9.96 21.28 -32.41
C SER A 20 8.52 21.57 -32.00
N ALA A 21 7.82 22.44 -32.71
CA ALA A 21 6.39 22.69 -32.54
C ALA A 21 5.58 21.50 -33.10
N ALA A 22 5.08 20.61 -32.23
CA ALA A 22 4.16 19.56 -32.61
C ALA A 22 2.71 20.05 -32.58
N ALA A 23 1.90 19.65 -33.55
CA ALA A 23 0.48 19.94 -33.61
C ALA A 23 -0.27 19.23 -32.47
N PRO A 24 -1.35 19.81 -31.91
CA PRO A 24 -2.06 19.21 -30.76
C PRO A 24 -2.78 17.94 -31.19
N ALA A 25 -2.48 16.82 -30.54
CA ALA A 25 -3.31 15.64 -30.58
C ALA A 25 -4.56 15.90 -29.73
N LEU A 26 -5.73 15.91 -30.34
CA LEU A 26 -7.01 15.96 -29.64
C LEU A 26 -7.16 14.67 -28.82
N ALA A 27 -7.18 14.82 -27.52
CA ALA A 27 -7.47 13.71 -26.61
C ALA A 27 -8.92 13.26 -26.83
N GLN A 28 -9.09 12.04 -27.30
CA GLN A 28 -10.38 11.41 -27.45
C GLN A 28 -10.83 10.95 -26.05
N ASP A 29 -11.89 11.55 -25.52
CA ASP A 29 -12.55 11.13 -24.26
C ASP A 29 -13.18 9.74 -24.45
N ALA A 30 -12.39 8.69 -24.23
CA ALA A 30 -12.93 7.34 -24.13
C ALA A 30 -13.74 7.24 -22.83
N THR A 31 -14.97 6.78 -22.91
CA THR A 31 -15.77 6.47 -21.73
C THR A 31 -15.10 5.31 -20.98
N ASN A 32 -14.89 5.44 -19.64
CA ASN A 32 -14.17 4.43 -18.85
C ASN A 32 -14.71 2.99 -19.03
N LEU A 33 -16.00 2.83 -19.35
CA LEU A 33 -16.65 1.54 -19.54
C LEU A 33 -16.45 0.93 -20.94
N ASP A 34 -16.16 1.73 -21.95
CA ASP A 34 -15.83 1.27 -23.31
C ASP A 34 -14.31 1.08 -23.49
N THR A 35 -13.53 1.31 -22.43
CA THR A 35 -12.08 1.12 -22.46
C THR A 35 -11.77 -0.36 -22.58
N VAL A 36 -10.92 -0.72 -23.55
CA VAL A 36 -10.36 -2.05 -23.68
C VAL A 36 -9.42 -2.33 -22.51
N ILE A 37 -9.67 -3.43 -21.81
CA ILE A 37 -8.91 -3.88 -20.66
C ILE A 37 -7.92 -4.98 -21.05
N VAL A 38 -6.81 -5.04 -20.32
CA VAL A 38 -5.83 -6.13 -20.45
C VAL A 38 -5.73 -6.97 -19.17
N THR A 39 -6.48 -6.60 -18.14
CA THR A 39 -6.45 -7.27 -16.83
C THR A 39 -7.66 -8.19 -16.68
N GLY A 40 -7.42 -9.41 -16.21
CA GLY A 40 -8.47 -10.40 -15.95
C GLY A 40 -8.93 -11.19 -17.16
N THR A 41 -8.36 -10.96 -18.34
CA THR A 41 -8.68 -11.69 -19.58
C THR A 41 -7.43 -11.86 -20.45
N ARG A 42 -7.45 -12.89 -21.30
CA ARG A 42 -6.49 -13.10 -22.40
C ARG A 42 -7.14 -12.84 -23.76
N ALA A 43 -8.45 -12.55 -23.79
CA ALA A 43 -9.14 -12.14 -25.00
C ALA A 43 -8.73 -10.72 -25.38
N ALA A 44 -8.42 -10.49 -26.65
CA ALA A 44 -8.16 -9.16 -27.17
C ALA A 44 -9.47 -8.34 -27.23
N ASP A 45 -9.35 -7.02 -27.16
CA ASP A 45 -10.42 -6.04 -27.39
C ASP A 45 -11.64 -6.12 -26.47
N ARG A 46 -11.54 -6.80 -25.31
CA ARG A 46 -12.62 -6.85 -24.32
C ARG A 46 -12.70 -5.53 -23.53
N THR A 47 -13.89 -4.96 -23.46
CA THR A 47 -14.16 -3.74 -22.69
C THR A 47 -14.53 -4.04 -21.23
N VAL A 48 -14.58 -3.01 -20.39
CA VAL A 48 -15.04 -3.10 -19.00
C VAL A 48 -16.45 -3.69 -18.91
N LEU A 49 -17.37 -3.25 -19.79
CA LEU A 49 -18.75 -3.74 -19.84
C LEU A 49 -18.84 -5.22 -20.22
N GLU A 50 -17.93 -5.70 -21.05
CA GLU A 50 -17.95 -7.09 -21.56
C GLU A 50 -17.22 -8.07 -20.63
N SER A 51 -16.58 -7.55 -19.60
CA SER A 51 -15.84 -8.39 -18.64
C SER A 51 -16.79 -9.26 -17.79
N THR A 52 -16.42 -10.52 -17.62
CA THR A 52 -17.09 -11.48 -16.72
C THR A 52 -16.87 -11.17 -15.23
N SER A 53 -15.87 -10.35 -14.92
CA SER A 53 -15.51 -9.90 -13.57
C SER A 53 -15.49 -8.37 -13.51
N PRO A 54 -15.77 -7.75 -12.34
CA PRO A 54 -15.75 -6.28 -12.22
C PRO A 54 -14.32 -5.73 -12.35
N VAL A 55 -14.14 -4.79 -13.28
CA VAL A 55 -12.89 -4.05 -13.51
C VAL A 55 -13.17 -2.56 -13.50
N ASP A 56 -12.39 -1.80 -12.72
CA ASP A 56 -12.38 -0.34 -12.79
C ASP A 56 -11.17 0.12 -13.61
N VAL A 57 -11.35 1.17 -14.39
CA VAL A 57 -10.26 1.82 -15.14
C VAL A 57 -10.16 3.26 -14.68
N LEU A 58 -8.97 3.64 -14.21
CA LEU A 58 -8.64 4.98 -13.75
C LEU A 58 -7.60 5.57 -14.68
N THR A 59 -7.93 6.63 -15.38
CA THR A 59 -7.01 7.32 -16.28
C THR A 59 -5.99 8.17 -15.52
N ALA A 60 -4.88 8.55 -16.16
CA ALA A 60 -3.92 9.51 -15.60
C ALA A 60 -4.60 10.82 -15.18
N GLU A 61 -5.63 11.25 -15.92
CA GLU A 61 -6.40 12.46 -15.61
C GLU A 61 -7.25 12.30 -14.35
N ASP A 62 -7.94 11.13 -14.18
CA ASP A 62 -8.68 10.82 -12.96
C ASP A 62 -7.76 10.83 -11.75
N ILE A 63 -6.58 10.20 -11.87
CA ILE A 63 -5.57 10.14 -10.81
C ILE A 63 -5.08 11.54 -10.46
N ARG A 64 -4.84 12.39 -11.46
CA ARG A 64 -4.40 13.78 -11.25
C ARG A 64 -5.47 14.61 -10.54
N LYS A 65 -6.73 14.57 -11.00
CA LYS A 65 -7.87 15.28 -10.39
C LYS A 65 -8.24 14.75 -9.00
N ALA A 66 -7.85 13.52 -8.67
CA ALA A 66 -8.07 12.96 -7.33
C ALA A 66 -7.20 13.55 -6.24
N GLY A 67 -6.27 14.46 -6.59
CA GLY A 67 -5.44 15.14 -5.63
C GLY A 67 -4.14 14.41 -5.30
N VAL A 68 -3.47 13.81 -6.31
CA VAL A 68 -2.11 13.27 -6.18
C VAL A 68 -1.09 14.39 -5.92
N VAL A 69 -1.56 15.57 -5.63
CA VAL A 69 -0.74 16.77 -5.40
C VAL A 69 0.26 16.57 -4.28
N ASN A 70 -0.05 15.70 -3.31
CA ASN A 70 0.93 15.24 -2.33
C ASN A 70 1.84 14.10 -2.88
N GLY A 71 1.69 13.72 -4.17
CA GLY A 71 2.52 12.75 -4.86
C GLY A 71 2.38 11.30 -4.39
N GLU A 72 1.28 10.94 -3.74
CA GLU A 72 1.05 9.58 -3.24
C GLU A 72 -0.03 8.85 -4.06
N LEU A 73 0.37 7.88 -4.87
CA LEU A 73 -0.53 7.09 -5.70
C LEU A 73 -1.65 6.41 -4.89
N GLY A 74 -1.30 5.80 -3.75
CA GLY A 74 -2.28 5.16 -2.88
C GLY A 74 -3.37 6.11 -2.36
N SER A 75 -3.05 7.40 -2.14
CA SER A 75 -4.03 8.42 -1.74
C SER A 75 -5.02 8.73 -2.87
N ALA A 76 -4.57 8.76 -4.13
CA ALA A 76 -5.46 8.92 -5.29
C ALA A 76 -6.37 7.71 -5.46
N LEU A 77 -5.83 6.48 -5.36
CA LEU A 77 -6.64 5.27 -5.42
C LEU A 77 -7.68 5.24 -4.29
N GLN A 78 -7.31 5.67 -3.08
CA GLN A 78 -8.27 5.78 -1.98
C GLN A 78 -9.40 6.78 -2.29
N ALA A 79 -9.12 7.88 -2.95
CA ALA A 79 -10.15 8.86 -3.30
C ALA A 79 -11.09 8.38 -4.42
N LEU A 80 -10.59 7.55 -5.36
CA LEU A 80 -11.33 7.11 -6.55
C LEU A 80 -12.03 5.77 -6.36
N LEU A 81 -11.47 4.86 -5.55
CA LEU A 81 -11.97 3.50 -5.36
C LEU A 81 -12.54 3.34 -3.94
N PRO A 82 -13.86 3.19 -3.77
CA PRO A 82 -14.46 3.10 -2.43
C PRO A 82 -14.09 1.82 -1.68
N SER A 83 -13.71 0.76 -2.39
CA SER A 83 -13.22 -0.50 -1.80
C SER A 83 -11.72 -0.49 -1.44
N PHE A 84 -10.99 0.58 -1.81
CA PHE A 84 -9.56 0.72 -1.54
C PHE A 84 -9.32 1.60 -0.31
N ASN A 85 -8.52 1.12 0.65
CA ASN A 85 -8.18 1.84 1.88
C ASN A 85 -6.66 2.00 2.00
N PHE A 86 -6.20 3.25 2.25
CA PHE A 86 -4.79 3.60 2.36
C PHE A 86 -4.59 4.56 3.55
N PRO A 87 -4.80 4.07 4.78
CA PRO A 87 -4.81 4.91 5.97
C PRO A 87 -3.43 5.53 6.24
N ARG A 88 -3.43 6.74 6.78
CA ARG A 88 -2.22 7.37 7.32
C ARG A 88 -1.99 6.85 8.72
N GLN A 89 -0.74 6.51 9.01
CA GLN A 89 -0.31 6.03 10.31
C GLN A 89 0.76 6.96 10.88
N SER A 90 0.92 6.95 12.19
CA SER A 90 1.88 7.77 12.92
C SER A 90 2.26 7.07 14.21
N ASN A 91 3.51 7.15 14.61
CA ASN A 91 4.07 6.36 15.71
C ASN A 91 3.83 4.85 15.54
N SER A 92 3.95 4.37 14.32
CA SER A 92 3.59 3.01 13.90
C SER A 92 4.79 2.26 13.28
N GLY A 93 6.00 2.61 13.67
CA GLY A 93 7.22 1.93 13.24
C GLY A 93 7.37 1.88 11.71
N GLY A 94 7.40 0.68 11.14
CA GLY A 94 7.55 0.47 9.69
C GLY A 94 6.49 1.17 8.84
N ALA A 95 5.25 1.26 9.33
CA ALA A 95 4.15 1.88 8.59
C ALA A 95 4.24 3.41 8.47
N ASP A 96 5.11 4.07 9.23
CA ASP A 96 5.46 5.49 9.04
C ASP A 96 6.29 5.69 7.76
N HIS A 97 6.97 4.65 7.30
CA HIS A 97 7.88 4.64 6.14
C HIS A 97 7.26 4.01 4.89
N VAL A 98 6.58 2.86 5.05
CA VAL A 98 5.90 2.13 3.97
C VAL A 98 4.44 1.91 4.34
N ARG A 99 3.55 2.59 3.64
CA ARG A 99 2.10 2.51 3.90
C ARG A 99 1.49 1.29 3.24
N ALA A 100 0.60 0.63 3.96
CA ALA A 100 -0.13 -0.55 3.51
C ALA A 100 -1.47 -0.16 2.87
N ALA A 101 -1.79 -0.78 1.72
CA ALA A 101 -3.04 -0.60 1.00
C ALA A 101 -3.94 -1.83 1.15
N GLN A 102 -5.22 -1.64 1.43
CA GLN A 102 -6.22 -2.70 1.51
C GLN A 102 -7.21 -2.59 0.37
N LEU A 103 -7.64 -3.73 -0.18
CA LEU A 103 -8.77 -3.82 -1.10
C LEU A 103 -9.87 -4.68 -0.45
N ARG A 104 -11.13 -4.19 -0.47
CA ARG A 104 -12.27 -4.89 0.15
C ARG A 104 -12.12 -5.20 1.64
N GLY A 105 -11.26 -4.46 2.36
CA GLY A 105 -10.96 -4.69 3.77
C GLY A 105 -10.09 -5.93 4.04
N LEU A 106 -9.50 -6.54 3.00
CA LEU A 106 -8.57 -7.65 3.13
C LEU A 106 -7.15 -7.17 3.40
N SER A 107 -6.24 -8.08 3.74
CA SER A 107 -4.84 -7.74 4.03
C SER A 107 -4.12 -7.18 2.79
N PRO A 108 -3.20 -6.23 2.97
CA PRO A 108 -2.45 -5.62 1.87
C PRO A 108 -1.67 -6.59 0.98
N ASP A 109 -1.19 -7.69 1.54
CA ASP A 109 -0.48 -8.76 0.85
C ASP A 109 -1.40 -9.80 0.17
N GLN A 110 -2.73 -9.59 0.23
CA GLN A 110 -3.76 -10.34 -0.51
C GLN A 110 -4.21 -9.62 -1.78
N VAL A 111 -3.51 -8.57 -2.19
CA VAL A 111 -3.74 -7.79 -3.41
C VAL A 111 -2.51 -7.91 -4.30
N LEU A 112 -2.68 -8.48 -5.49
CA LEU A 112 -1.59 -8.54 -6.46
C LEU A 112 -1.45 -7.20 -7.20
N VAL A 113 -0.24 -6.68 -7.27
CA VAL A 113 0.09 -5.49 -8.05
C VAL A 113 0.94 -5.89 -9.26
N LEU A 114 0.57 -5.38 -10.42
CA LEU A 114 1.28 -5.57 -11.69
C LEU A 114 1.69 -4.21 -12.26
N VAL A 115 2.78 -4.20 -13.03
CA VAL A 115 3.17 -3.09 -13.90
C VAL A 115 3.26 -3.63 -15.32
N ASN A 116 2.49 -3.06 -16.25
CA ASN A 116 2.35 -3.56 -17.64
C ASN A 116 2.08 -5.08 -17.70
N GLY A 117 1.27 -5.60 -16.73
CA GLY A 117 0.94 -7.02 -16.65
C GLY A 117 2.01 -7.92 -16.02
N LYS A 118 3.17 -7.41 -15.61
CA LYS A 118 4.23 -8.18 -14.95
C LYS A 118 4.22 -7.92 -13.44
N ARG A 119 4.51 -8.96 -12.64
CA ARG A 119 4.39 -8.96 -11.18
C ARG A 119 5.31 -7.93 -10.53
N ARG A 120 4.76 -7.04 -9.69
CA ARG A 120 5.53 -6.15 -8.83
C ARG A 120 5.97 -6.90 -7.57
N HIS A 121 7.22 -6.71 -7.15
CA HIS A 121 7.76 -7.28 -5.91
C HIS A 121 7.22 -6.55 -4.66
N HIS A 122 7.31 -7.22 -3.52
CA HIS A 122 6.92 -6.70 -2.22
C HIS A 122 8.04 -5.83 -1.61
N THR A 123 7.69 -5.04 -0.58
CA THR A 123 8.69 -4.37 0.28
C THR A 123 9.44 -5.39 1.13
N ALA A 124 10.68 -5.07 1.49
CA ALA A 124 11.47 -5.85 2.44
C ALA A 124 11.02 -5.65 3.90
N LEU A 125 10.26 -4.58 4.18
CA LEU A 125 9.83 -4.20 5.52
C LEU A 125 8.49 -4.84 5.89
N VAL A 126 8.41 -5.41 7.10
CA VAL A 126 7.16 -5.91 7.69
C VAL A 126 6.51 -4.82 8.54
N ASN A 127 5.22 -4.60 8.40
CA ASN A 127 4.44 -3.69 9.23
C ASN A 127 4.11 -4.36 10.58
N THR A 128 4.89 -4.13 11.62
CA THR A 128 4.72 -4.79 12.92
C THR A 128 3.85 -4.02 13.91
N ASP A 129 3.98 -2.69 13.95
CA ASP A 129 3.36 -1.82 14.95
C ASP A 129 2.09 -1.12 14.44
N SER A 130 1.82 -1.28 13.16
CA SER A 130 0.62 -0.75 12.51
C SER A 130 -0.63 -1.52 12.95
N LYS A 131 -1.80 -0.87 13.00
CA LYS A 131 -3.07 -1.57 13.19
C LYS A 131 -3.68 -2.00 11.85
N ILE A 132 -3.59 -1.18 10.84
CA ILE A 132 -3.99 -1.54 9.48
C ILE A 132 -2.80 -2.15 8.76
N GLY A 133 -2.98 -3.36 8.26
CA GLY A 133 -1.91 -4.12 7.59
C GLY A 133 -0.85 -4.67 8.54
N LYS A 134 -1.15 -4.83 9.85
CA LYS A 134 -0.25 -5.45 10.80
C LYS A 134 0.16 -6.85 10.34
N GLY A 135 1.45 -7.15 10.41
CA GLY A 135 2.02 -8.41 9.98
C GLY A 135 2.16 -8.60 8.47
N THR A 136 1.94 -7.58 7.66
CA THR A 136 1.99 -7.70 6.19
C THR A 136 3.25 -7.15 5.57
N THR A 137 3.60 -7.66 4.38
CA THR A 137 4.66 -7.18 3.50
C THR A 137 4.04 -6.64 2.21
N PRO A 138 3.48 -5.42 2.20
CA PRO A 138 2.74 -4.90 1.06
C PRO A 138 3.66 -4.56 -0.11
N VAL A 139 3.07 -4.36 -1.29
CA VAL A 139 3.72 -3.59 -2.36
C VAL A 139 3.73 -2.11 -1.97
N ASP A 140 4.86 -1.44 -2.15
CA ASP A 140 4.96 -0.01 -1.88
C ASP A 140 4.42 0.81 -3.06
N PHE A 141 3.18 1.29 -2.95
CA PHE A 141 2.57 2.15 -3.98
C PHE A 141 3.30 3.48 -4.18
N ASN A 142 4.03 3.97 -3.17
CA ASN A 142 4.77 5.22 -3.28
C ASN A 142 6.10 5.06 -4.06
N SER A 143 6.52 3.83 -4.34
CA SER A 143 7.66 3.54 -5.23
C SER A 143 7.30 3.49 -6.71
N ILE A 144 6.00 3.60 -7.05
CA ILE A 144 5.52 3.64 -8.43
C ILE A 144 5.37 5.11 -8.84
N PRO A 145 6.13 5.61 -9.84
CA PRO A 145 6.07 6.99 -10.28
C PRO A 145 4.69 7.34 -10.86
N VAL A 146 4.06 8.39 -10.35
CA VAL A 146 2.72 8.81 -10.82
C VAL A 146 2.77 9.35 -12.25
N SER A 147 3.84 10.05 -12.63
CA SER A 147 4.05 10.56 -13.99
C SER A 147 4.23 9.46 -15.05
N ALA A 148 4.58 8.25 -14.59
CA ALA A 148 4.70 7.08 -15.45
C ALA A 148 3.35 6.48 -15.86
N ILE A 149 2.26 6.84 -15.20
CA ILE A 149 0.98 6.14 -15.33
C ILE A 149 0.19 6.67 -16.53
N LYS A 150 -0.23 5.76 -17.41
CA LYS A 150 -1.25 6.01 -18.45
C LYS A 150 -2.64 5.76 -17.89
N ARG A 151 -2.84 4.60 -17.25
CA ARG A 151 -4.05 4.21 -16.54
C ARG A 151 -3.77 3.11 -15.53
N ILE A 152 -4.70 2.90 -14.62
CA ILE A 152 -4.70 1.77 -13.71
C ILE A 152 -5.97 0.95 -13.93
N GLU A 153 -5.82 -0.35 -14.06
CA GLU A 153 -6.92 -1.31 -14.13
C GLU A 153 -7.01 -2.06 -12.81
N VAL A 154 -8.17 -2.06 -12.17
CA VAL A 154 -8.41 -2.72 -10.88
C VAL A 154 -9.43 -3.83 -11.07
N LEU A 155 -8.96 -5.05 -11.14
CA LEU A 155 -9.80 -6.24 -11.15
C LEU A 155 -10.24 -6.55 -9.72
N ARG A 156 -11.52 -6.40 -9.45
CA ARG A 156 -12.13 -6.66 -8.14
C ARG A 156 -12.68 -8.08 -8.06
N ASP A 157 -11.81 -9.08 -8.27
CA ASP A 157 -12.16 -10.51 -8.17
C ASP A 157 -10.89 -11.35 -7.96
N GLY A 158 -11.04 -12.55 -7.41
CA GLY A 158 -9.94 -13.50 -7.32
C GLY A 158 -9.41 -13.88 -8.70
N ALA A 159 -8.09 -13.89 -8.87
CA ALA A 159 -7.45 -14.11 -10.15
C ALA A 159 -6.19 -14.99 -10.08
N GLY A 160 -6.08 -15.84 -9.05
CA GLY A 160 -4.95 -16.76 -8.88
C GLY A 160 -4.73 -17.70 -10.05
N ALA A 161 -5.80 -18.12 -10.73
CA ALA A 161 -5.71 -18.97 -11.92
C ALA A 161 -5.04 -18.28 -13.13
N LEU A 162 -5.04 -16.95 -13.20
CA LEU A 162 -4.42 -16.18 -14.29
C LEU A 162 -3.03 -15.65 -13.91
N TYR A 163 -2.84 -15.24 -12.65
CA TYR A 163 -1.67 -14.48 -12.20
C TYR A 163 -0.87 -15.14 -11.08
N GLY A 164 -1.35 -16.28 -10.54
CA GLY A 164 -0.69 -17.02 -9.46
C GLY A 164 -1.04 -16.48 -8.07
N SER A 165 -0.18 -16.73 -7.10
CA SER A 165 -0.37 -16.35 -5.69
C SER A 165 -0.64 -14.86 -5.50
N ASP A 166 -1.26 -14.50 -4.35
CA ASP A 166 -1.55 -13.15 -3.86
C ASP A 166 -2.78 -12.46 -4.48
N ALA A 167 -3.29 -12.94 -5.62
CA ALA A 167 -4.49 -12.39 -6.27
C ALA A 167 -5.80 -12.86 -5.59
N VAL A 168 -5.92 -12.65 -4.27
CA VAL A 168 -7.08 -13.05 -3.44
C VAL A 168 -8.15 -11.97 -3.44
N ALA A 169 -7.82 -10.74 -3.05
CA ALA A 169 -8.77 -9.61 -3.01
C ALA A 169 -9.04 -9.04 -4.40
N GLY A 170 -8.04 -9.12 -5.28
CA GLY A 170 -8.05 -8.58 -6.62
C GLY A 170 -6.65 -8.33 -7.18
N VAL A 171 -6.62 -7.67 -8.34
CA VAL A 171 -5.39 -7.30 -9.04
C VAL A 171 -5.41 -5.82 -9.38
N ILE A 172 -4.33 -5.11 -9.11
CA ILE A 172 -4.12 -3.72 -9.51
C ILE A 172 -3.01 -3.71 -10.56
N ASN A 173 -3.34 -3.41 -11.80
CA ASN A 173 -2.41 -3.37 -12.91
C ASN A 173 -2.14 -1.93 -13.34
N VAL A 174 -0.93 -1.47 -13.14
CA VAL A 174 -0.46 -0.13 -13.54
C VAL A 174 0.06 -0.20 -14.97
N ILE A 175 -0.63 0.45 -15.89
CA ILE A 175 -0.23 0.56 -17.28
C ILE A 175 0.59 1.83 -17.45
N LEU A 176 1.82 1.70 -17.90
CA LEU A 176 2.75 2.81 -18.06
C LEU A 176 2.44 3.63 -19.31
N ASP A 177 2.82 4.91 -19.26
CA ASP A 177 2.72 5.84 -20.39
C ASP A 177 3.57 5.33 -21.57
N ASN A 178 2.92 5.16 -22.73
CA ASN A 178 3.47 4.68 -23.98
C ASN A 178 3.29 5.70 -25.12
N GLY A 179 3.15 6.99 -24.78
CA GLY A 179 3.10 8.06 -25.77
C GLY A 179 4.40 8.13 -26.58
N GLY A 180 4.29 8.51 -27.86
CA GLY A 180 5.42 8.74 -28.74
C GLY A 180 6.10 10.10 -28.45
N ASP A 181 6.06 11.01 -29.45
CA ASP A 181 6.69 12.31 -29.33
C ASP A 181 6.00 13.24 -28.34
N GLY A 182 6.79 14.13 -27.76
CA GLY A 182 6.32 15.15 -26.82
C GLY A 182 6.66 14.86 -25.37
N GLY A 183 6.25 15.76 -24.48
CA GLY A 183 6.56 15.66 -23.06
C GLY A 183 5.69 16.53 -22.19
N GLU A 184 5.92 16.43 -20.89
CA GLU A 184 5.22 17.19 -19.86
C GLU A 184 6.18 17.55 -18.72
N ILE A 185 6.07 18.76 -18.22
CA ILE A 185 6.69 19.21 -16.98
C ILE A 185 5.56 19.70 -16.07
N GLU A 186 5.50 19.18 -14.85
CA GLU A 186 4.51 19.59 -13.86
C GLU A 186 5.20 19.95 -12.54
N ALA A 187 4.83 21.09 -11.97
CA ALA A 187 5.25 21.50 -10.64
C ALA A 187 4.02 21.79 -9.79
N SER A 188 4.03 21.31 -8.55
CA SER A 188 2.98 21.62 -7.56
C SER A 188 3.57 21.93 -6.19
N TYR A 189 2.84 22.78 -5.47
CA TYR A 189 3.17 23.11 -4.09
C TYR A 189 1.90 23.28 -3.26
N GLY A 190 1.90 22.73 -2.04
CA GLY A 190 0.77 22.85 -1.12
C GLY A 190 1.18 22.73 0.34
N ALA A 191 0.22 22.97 1.24
CA ALA A 191 0.40 22.85 2.68
C ALA A 191 -0.95 22.58 3.37
N ASN A 192 -0.89 21.96 4.54
CA ASN A 192 -2.04 21.96 5.45
C ASN A 192 -2.20 23.35 6.09
N HIS A 193 -3.43 23.86 6.10
CA HIS A 193 -3.82 25.06 6.85
C HIS A 193 -5.13 24.73 7.58
N THR A 194 -5.09 24.61 8.90
CA THR A 194 -6.12 23.95 9.68
C THR A 194 -6.23 24.46 11.10
N ASP A 195 -7.44 24.40 11.67
CA ASP A 195 -7.72 24.78 13.05
C ASP A 195 -7.64 23.55 13.98
N LEU A 196 -6.48 23.38 14.64
CA LEU A 196 -6.28 22.27 15.56
C LEU A 196 -6.96 22.53 16.91
N LYS A 197 -8.19 22.05 17.04
CA LYS A 197 -9.06 22.23 18.22
C LYS A 197 -8.43 21.77 19.54
N PRO A 198 -7.69 20.63 19.64
CA PRO A 198 -7.07 20.18 20.88
C PRO A 198 -6.13 21.20 21.52
N ILE A 199 -5.53 22.08 20.75
CA ILE A 199 -4.62 23.12 21.26
C ILE A 199 -5.13 24.54 21.01
N GLY A 200 -6.31 24.70 20.37
CA GLY A 200 -6.93 26.01 20.11
C GLY A 200 -6.10 26.92 19.21
N ARG A 201 -5.43 26.38 18.21
CA ARG A 201 -4.53 27.14 17.31
C ARG A 201 -4.72 26.73 15.85
N THR A 202 -4.66 27.70 14.95
CA THR A 202 -4.48 27.49 13.51
C THR A 202 -3.02 27.12 13.23
N LEU A 203 -2.79 26.09 12.45
CA LEU A 203 -1.48 25.61 12.04
C LEU A 203 -1.32 25.66 10.53
N THR A 204 -0.09 25.93 10.07
CA THR A 204 0.31 25.76 8.67
C THR A 204 1.57 24.91 8.64
N ASP A 205 1.45 23.66 8.23
CA ASP A 205 2.53 22.67 8.20
C ASP A 205 2.35 21.68 7.04
N GLY A 206 3.17 20.63 6.96
CA GLY A 206 3.08 19.61 5.93
C GLY A 206 3.32 20.14 4.51
N GLN A 207 4.12 21.22 4.36
CA GLN A 207 4.47 21.77 3.06
C GLN A 207 4.99 20.66 2.15
N THR A 208 4.39 20.51 0.97
CA THR A 208 4.75 19.48 0.00
C THR A 208 5.01 20.13 -1.35
N GLY A 209 6.18 19.88 -1.91
CA GLY A 209 6.54 20.28 -3.27
C GLY A 209 6.80 19.06 -4.13
N ASN A 210 6.26 19.05 -5.34
CA ASN A 210 6.51 18.02 -6.35
C ASN A 210 6.97 18.67 -7.65
N LEU A 211 7.91 18.03 -8.31
CA LEU A 211 8.34 18.37 -9.66
C LEU A 211 8.45 17.07 -10.45
N SER A 212 7.75 16.98 -11.57
CA SER A 212 7.88 15.86 -12.51
C SER A 212 8.18 16.36 -13.92
N ALA A 213 8.93 15.55 -14.65
CA ALA A 213 9.22 15.78 -16.05
C ALA A 213 9.22 14.43 -16.78
N LYS A 214 8.58 14.39 -17.95
CA LYS A 214 8.61 13.23 -18.84
C LYS A 214 8.75 13.67 -20.28
N VAL A 215 9.43 12.86 -21.07
CA VAL A 215 9.62 13.07 -22.49
C VAL A 215 9.60 11.73 -23.23
N GLY A 216 9.11 11.75 -24.44
CA GLY A 216 9.11 10.60 -25.30
C GLY A 216 9.45 10.94 -26.72
N THR A 217 9.81 9.90 -27.47
CA THR A 217 10.03 9.97 -28.91
C THR A 217 9.56 8.69 -29.57
N SER A 218 9.03 8.83 -30.80
CA SER A 218 8.72 7.70 -31.64
C SER A 218 10.03 7.08 -32.20
N LEU A 219 10.08 5.75 -32.28
CA LEU A 219 11.21 4.99 -32.78
C LEU A 219 10.82 4.27 -34.07
N GLY A 220 11.22 4.86 -35.20
CA GLY A 220 10.87 4.37 -36.55
C GLY A 220 9.41 4.67 -36.93
N GLU A 221 8.99 4.16 -38.11
CA GLU A 221 7.63 4.36 -38.63
C GLU A 221 6.63 3.26 -38.19
N ASP A 222 7.15 2.16 -37.63
CA ASP A 222 6.39 0.95 -37.30
C ASP A 222 5.80 0.96 -35.87
N GLY A 223 5.68 2.13 -35.22
CA GLY A 223 5.01 2.30 -33.94
C GLY A 223 5.90 2.03 -32.70
N GLY A 224 7.22 2.00 -32.84
CA GLY A 224 8.14 1.96 -31.71
C GLY A 224 8.14 3.29 -30.95
N PHE A 225 8.45 3.24 -29.65
CA PHE A 225 8.56 4.43 -28.81
C PHE A 225 9.59 4.26 -27.70
N LEU A 226 10.08 5.39 -27.20
CA LEU A 226 10.85 5.50 -25.97
C LEU A 226 10.23 6.60 -25.10
N ARG A 227 9.89 6.28 -23.87
CA ARG A 227 9.35 7.20 -22.88
C ARG A 227 10.18 7.14 -21.61
N VAL A 228 10.57 8.29 -21.07
CA VAL A 228 11.34 8.39 -19.82
C VAL A 228 10.79 9.51 -18.95
N GLY A 229 10.95 9.38 -17.64
CA GLY A 229 10.56 10.45 -16.73
C GLY A 229 11.30 10.42 -15.41
N LEU A 230 11.24 11.57 -14.75
CA LEU A 230 11.83 11.87 -13.44
C LEU A 230 10.78 12.55 -12.57
N GLU A 231 10.73 12.17 -11.30
CA GLU A 231 9.97 12.89 -10.27
C GLU A 231 10.86 13.21 -9.07
N TYR A 232 10.69 14.38 -8.53
CA TYR A 232 11.23 14.77 -7.23
C TYR A 232 10.10 15.25 -6.33
N LYS A 233 10.02 14.70 -5.11
CA LYS A 233 9.06 15.11 -4.11
C LYS A 233 9.75 15.40 -2.78
N HIS A 234 9.28 16.44 -2.10
CA HIS A 234 9.66 16.75 -0.74
C HIS A 234 8.42 17.11 0.07
N ARG A 235 8.22 16.46 1.21
CA ARG A 235 7.14 16.73 2.16
C ARG A 235 7.71 16.97 3.55
N ASN A 236 7.31 18.07 4.18
CA ASN A 236 7.54 18.31 5.60
C ASN A 236 6.54 17.55 6.47
N GLY A 237 6.92 17.26 7.71
CA GLY A 237 6.04 16.60 8.66
C GLY A 237 4.89 17.50 9.14
N THR A 238 3.83 16.86 9.65
CA THR A 238 2.72 17.51 10.36
C THR A 238 2.74 17.15 11.83
N ASN A 239 2.09 17.97 12.69
CA ASN A 239 1.93 17.61 14.10
C ASN A 239 0.54 17.97 14.62
N ARG A 240 -0.22 16.98 15.04
CA ARG A 240 -1.57 17.09 15.61
C ARG A 240 -1.64 16.64 17.06
N ALA A 241 -0.48 16.45 17.71
CA ALA A 241 -0.41 16.12 19.13
C ALA A 241 -1.00 17.24 20.00
N GLY A 242 -1.60 16.85 21.11
CA GLY A 242 -2.12 17.75 22.12
C GLY A 242 -1.08 18.19 23.14
N PHE A 243 -1.56 18.74 24.26
CA PHE A 243 -0.73 19.10 25.40
C PHE A 243 -0.57 17.92 26.34
N ASP A 244 0.66 17.67 26.79
CA ASP A 244 1.03 16.59 27.69
C ASP A 244 0.54 16.85 29.10
N GLN A 245 -0.20 15.92 29.69
CA GLN A 245 -0.72 15.98 31.06
C GLN A 245 0.17 15.23 32.06
N ILE A 246 1.27 14.66 31.60
CA ILE A 246 2.21 13.80 32.34
C ILE A 246 1.51 12.64 33.05
N PRO A 247 1.78 11.38 32.67
CA PRO A 247 1.16 10.22 33.30
C PRO A 247 1.34 10.19 34.82
N PRO A 248 0.38 9.63 35.60
CA PRO A 248 0.46 9.61 37.07
C PRO A 248 1.72 8.94 37.63
N TRP A 249 2.25 7.93 36.92
CA TRP A 249 3.47 7.22 37.32
C TRP A 249 4.77 7.96 36.94
N ASP A 250 4.68 9.01 36.13
CA ASP A 250 5.82 9.80 35.67
C ASP A 250 5.88 11.21 36.31
N GLN A 251 5.11 11.47 37.36
CA GLN A 251 4.98 12.80 38.00
C GLN A 251 6.17 13.13 38.90
N THR A 252 7.37 13.14 38.35
CA THR A 252 8.59 13.65 39.01
C THR A 252 8.77 15.14 38.74
N PRO A 253 9.58 15.89 39.54
CA PRO A 253 9.78 17.32 39.31
C PRO A 253 10.33 17.66 37.91
N GLY A 254 11.21 16.84 37.37
CA GLY A 254 11.79 17.07 36.03
C GLY A 254 10.76 16.84 34.91
N ASN A 255 9.90 15.82 35.06
CA ASN A 255 8.86 15.52 34.10
C ASN A 255 7.71 16.53 34.17
N LEU A 256 7.27 16.93 35.38
CA LEU A 256 6.23 17.93 35.57
C LEU A 256 6.60 19.31 34.98
N ALA A 257 7.89 19.63 34.81
CA ALA A 257 8.33 20.82 34.11
C ALA A 257 7.97 20.84 32.62
N LEU A 258 7.55 19.69 32.06
CA LEU A 258 7.11 19.52 30.67
C LEU A 258 5.58 19.49 30.53
N GLN A 259 4.83 19.53 31.65
CA GLN A 259 3.37 19.56 31.61
C GLN A 259 2.84 20.76 30.83
N GLY A 260 1.84 20.53 30.01
CA GLY A 260 1.27 21.55 29.12
C GLY A 260 2.11 21.89 27.88
N LYS A 261 3.22 21.17 27.63
CA LYS A 261 4.00 21.29 26.39
C LYS A 261 3.54 20.21 25.38
N ARG A 262 3.92 20.36 24.12
CA ARG A 262 3.69 19.39 23.04
C ARG A 262 4.93 18.52 22.89
N ASN A 263 5.08 17.51 23.76
CA ASN A 263 6.23 16.63 23.78
C ASN A 263 6.17 15.54 22.70
N TYR A 264 4.97 15.16 22.28
CA TYR A 264 4.72 14.16 21.26
C TYR A 264 4.52 14.76 19.86
N VAL A 265 4.55 13.91 18.85
CA VAL A 265 4.14 14.20 17.48
C VAL A 265 3.10 13.16 17.06
N LEU A 266 2.02 13.63 16.47
CA LEU A 266 0.99 12.83 15.81
C LEU A 266 0.76 13.42 14.42
N GLY A 267 0.99 12.67 13.37
CA GLY A 267 0.83 13.16 12.01
C GLY A 267 1.81 12.51 11.03
N ASP A 268 1.90 13.08 9.85
CA ASP A 268 2.78 12.58 8.80
C ASP A 268 4.25 12.88 9.11
N GLY A 269 5.12 11.92 8.82
CA GLY A 269 6.56 12.13 8.83
C GLY A 269 7.05 12.94 7.62
N LYS A 270 8.31 13.38 7.65
CA LYS A 270 8.96 13.95 6.47
C LYS A 270 9.24 12.86 5.43
N SER A 271 9.22 13.25 4.15
CA SER A 271 9.61 12.40 3.04
C SER A 271 10.35 13.20 1.98
N LYS A 272 11.37 12.57 1.40
CA LYS A 272 12.06 13.04 0.21
C LYS A 272 12.22 11.89 -0.76
N ASP A 273 11.68 12.04 -1.98
CA ASP A 273 11.61 10.97 -2.96
C ASP A 273 12.23 11.42 -4.28
N ILE A 274 12.95 10.51 -4.93
CA ILE A 274 13.41 10.62 -6.31
C ILE A 274 12.93 9.38 -7.03
N ASN A 275 12.18 9.57 -8.11
CA ASN A 275 11.70 8.49 -8.98
C ASN A 275 12.26 8.67 -10.39
N LEU A 276 12.71 7.57 -10.99
CA LEU A 276 13.04 7.47 -12.41
C LEU A 276 12.22 6.36 -13.02
N TRP A 277 11.83 6.49 -14.28
CA TRP A 277 11.15 5.45 -15.02
C TRP A 277 11.45 5.50 -16.51
N LEU A 278 11.30 4.33 -17.13
CA LEU A 278 11.47 4.08 -18.55
C LEU A 278 10.35 3.17 -19.04
N ASN A 279 9.84 3.41 -20.24
CA ASN A 279 8.99 2.48 -20.99
C ASN A 279 9.33 2.58 -22.49
N THR A 280 9.57 1.45 -23.14
CA THR A 280 9.96 1.42 -24.56
C THR A 280 9.46 0.16 -25.26
N GLU A 281 9.12 0.32 -26.53
CA GLU A 281 8.82 -0.77 -27.46
C GLU A 281 9.59 -0.50 -28.77
N ILE A 282 10.20 -1.53 -29.30
CA ILE A 282 11.00 -1.47 -30.54
C ILE A 282 10.52 -2.63 -31.42
N PRO A 283 9.87 -2.34 -32.57
CA PRO A 283 9.56 -3.37 -33.55
C PRO A 283 10.83 -4.10 -34.03
N VAL A 284 10.76 -5.42 -34.08
CA VAL A 284 11.86 -6.31 -34.51
C VAL A 284 11.33 -7.20 -35.62
N GLY A 285 11.73 -6.86 -36.85
CA GLY A 285 11.16 -7.51 -38.03
C GLY A 285 9.68 -7.14 -38.23
N GLN A 286 8.91 -8.03 -38.86
CA GLN A 286 7.52 -7.75 -39.24
C GLN A 286 6.48 -8.21 -38.22
N THR A 287 6.83 -9.11 -37.29
CA THR A 287 5.87 -9.79 -36.44
C THR A 287 6.22 -9.76 -34.97
N SER A 288 7.34 -9.17 -34.60
CA SER A 288 7.83 -9.18 -33.21
C SER A 288 8.11 -7.78 -32.72
N THR A 289 7.98 -7.57 -31.41
CA THR A 289 8.30 -6.32 -30.72
C THR A 289 9.14 -6.66 -29.49
N PHE A 290 10.32 -6.07 -29.39
CA PHE A 290 11.06 -6.01 -28.14
C PHE A 290 10.43 -4.92 -27.27
N TYR A 291 10.27 -5.19 -25.99
CA TYR A 291 9.85 -4.19 -25.03
C TYR A 291 10.71 -4.22 -23.77
N ALA A 292 10.87 -3.06 -23.17
CA ALA A 292 11.50 -2.96 -21.87
C ALA A 292 10.87 -1.82 -21.06
N PHE A 293 10.75 -2.02 -19.76
CA PHE A 293 10.33 -0.97 -18.84
C PHE A 293 10.97 -1.14 -17.48
N GLY A 294 11.01 -0.07 -16.71
CA GLY A 294 11.55 -0.12 -15.37
C GLY A 294 11.22 1.12 -14.56
N THR A 295 11.29 0.95 -13.24
CA THR A 295 11.12 2.01 -12.25
C THR A 295 12.25 1.95 -11.24
N PHE A 296 12.69 3.11 -10.78
CA PHE A 296 13.62 3.28 -9.68
C PHE A 296 13.05 4.30 -8.71
N ASN A 297 13.07 4.01 -7.42
CA ASN A 297 12.74 4.94 -6.35
C ASN A 297 13.85 4.95 -5.30
N GLN A 298 14.24 6.15 -4.89
CA GLN A 298 15.01 6.39 -3.66
C GLN A 298 14.17 7.28 -2.77
N ARG A 299 13.82 6.82 -1.56
CA ARG A 299 13.01 7.58 -0.62
C ARG A 299 13.62 7.57 0.77
N ASP A 300 13.83 8.79 1.30
CA ASP A 300 14.22 9.02 2.67
C ASP A 300 13.00 9.53 3.47
N THR A 301 12.73 8.91 4.61
CA THR A 301 11.57 9.23 5.46
C THR A 301 11.97 9.41 6.91
N GLU A 302 11.22 10.23 7.65
CA GLU A 302 11.34 10.36 9.10
C GLU A 302 9.99 10.03 9.75
N GLY A 303 10.01 9.23 10.83
CA GLY A 303 8.86 8.93 11.70
C GLY A 303 9.15 9.38 13.12
N ALA A 304 8.14 9.90 13.82
CA ALA A 304 8.26 10.24 15.23
C ALA A 304 7.96 9.02 16.10
N ASN A 305 8.62 8.93 17.24
CA ASN A 305 8.36 7.90 18.25
C ASN A 305 7.89 8.54 19.56
N TYR A 306 7.50 7.70 20.52
CA TYR A 306 7.07 8.16 21.84
C TYR A 306 8.18 8.93 22.56
N PHE A 307 7.79 9.95 23.31
CA PHE A 307 8.71 10.77 24.07
C PHE A 307 9.30 10.03 25.28
N ARG A 308 10.56 10.26 25.58
CA ARG A 308 11.26 9.76 26.78
C ARG A 308 11.47 10.91 27.73
N TYR A 309 10.85 10.80 28.91
CA TYR A 309 10.89 11.85 29.93
C TYR A 309 12.28 12.01 30.56
N PRO A 310 12.60 13.22 31.08
CA PRO A 310 13.93 13.51 31.65
C PRO A 310 14.33 12.61 32.81
N ASP A 311 13.36 12.24 33.67
CA ASP A 311 13.59 11.45 34.89
C ASP A 311 13.35 9.94 34.69
N GLY A 312 13.01 9.51 33.48
CA GLY A 312 12.76 8.10 33.15
C GLY A 312 14.01 7.28 32.99
N ASP A 313 13.91 5.97 33.22
CA ASP A 313 15.01 5.01 33.16
C ASP A 313 15.64 4.88 31.77
N ALA A 314 14.90 5.23 30.72
CA ALA A 314 15.40 5.25 29.35
C ALA A 314 16.25 6.47 29.01
N ASN A 315 16.51 7.38 29.98
CA ASN A 315 17.23 8.62 29.75
C ASN A 315 18.41 8.81 30.68
N TRP A 316 19.38 9.59 30.21
CA TRP A 316 20.48 10.17 31.00
C TRP A 316 20.44 11.69 30.84
N LYS A 317 20.20 12.43 31.94
CA LYS A 317 20.13 13.88 31.92
C LYS A 317 21.40 14.56 31.42
N GLN A 318 22.56 13.89 31.52
CA GLN A 318 23.82 14.36 30.96
C GLN A 318 23.79 14.43 29.43
N VAL A 319 22.95 13.59 28.78
CA VAL A 319 22.76 13.52 27.32
C VAL A 319 21.53 14.37 26.93
N TYR A 320 20.39 14.12 27.59
CA TYR A 320 19.12 14.79 27.29
C TYR A 320 18.49 15.37 28.56
N PRO A 321 18.90 16.59 28.98
CA PRO A 321 18.45 17.17 30.23
C PRO A 321 16.94 17.45 30.30
N ASN A 322 16.28 17.61 29.15
CA ASN A 322 14.84 17.86 29.03
C ASN A 322 14.05 16.68 28.43
N GLY A 323 14.62 15.45 28.48
CA GLY A 323 14.06 14.32 27.76
C GLY A 323 14.28 14.41 26.26
N TYR A 324 13.80 13.42 25.53
CA TYR A 324 14.01 13.33 24.06
C TYR A 324 12.91 12.51 23.38
N ARG A 325 12.79 12.71 22.09
CA ARG A 325 11.94 11.91 21.22
C ARG A 325 12.80 11.27 20.15
N PRO A 326 12.97 9.94 20.17
CA PRO A 326 13.65 9.25 19.08
C PRO A 326 12.95 9.50 17.75
N ILE A 327 13.73 9.69 16.70
CA ILE A 327 13.25 9.79 15.32
C ILE A 327 13.72 8.57 14.56
N SER A 328 12.78 7.82 13.99
CA SER A 328 13.10 6.77 13.04
C SER A 328 13.37 7.39 11.67
N GLU A 329 14.43 6.91 11.03
CA GLU A 329 14.83 7.30 9.68
C GLU A 329 14.77 6.02 8.82
N GLY A 330 13.96 6.04 7.75
CA GLY A 330 13.86 4.96 6.76
C GLY A 330 14.49 5.40 5.45
N GLU A 331 15.48 4.64 4.99
CA GLU A 331 16.07 4.79 3.65
C GLU A 331 15.59 3.61 2.81
N ASN A 332 14.69 3.90 1.85
CA ASN A 332 14.09 2.90 0.97
C ASN A 332 14.62 3.07 -0.45
N ARG A 333 15.13 2.00 -1.02
CA ARG A 333 15.53 1.90 -2.42
C ARG A 333 14.75 0.78 -3.10
N ASP A 334 14.12 1.09 -4.21
CA ASP A 334 13.23 0.17 -4.91
C ASP A 334 13.51 0.19 -6.40
N VAL A 335 13.64 -0.99 -7.02
CA VAL A 335 13.97 -1.15 -8.44
C VAL A 335 13.09 -2.23 -9.04
N GLN A 336 12.50 -1.97 -10.20
CA GLN A 336 11.98 -3.00 -11.11
C GLN A 336 12.52 -2.79 -12.51
N ALA A 337 12.94 -3.86 -13.15
CA ALA A 337 13.38 -3.86 -14.54
C ALA A 337 12.82 -5.09 -15.25
N VAL A 338 12.15 -4.85 -16.38
CA VAL A 338 11.54 -5.90 -17.20
C VAL A 338 12.03 -5.74 -18.65
N ALA A 339 12.34 -6.86 -19.28
CA ALA A 339 12.61 -6.92 -20.71
C ALA A 339 11.95 -8.17 -21.30
N GLY A 340 11.42 -8.03 -22.52
CA GLY A 340 10.74 -9.14 -23.17
C GLY A 340 10.60 -8.96 -24.66
N VAL A 341 10.13 -10.02 -25.29
CA VAL A 341 9.79 -10.05 -26.72
C VAL A 341 8.39 -10.63 -26.87
N ARG A 342 7.53 -9.93 -27.57
CA ARG A 342 6.18 -10.42 -27.92
C ARG A 342 5.96 -10.36 -29.43
N GLY A 343 5.08 -11.19 -29.92
CA GLY A 343 4.82 -11.22 -31.36
C GLY A 343 3.87 -12.32 -31.79
N GLN A 344 3.91 -12.63 -33.10
CA GLN A 344 3.11 -13.66 -33.73
C GLN A 344 4.01 -14.75 -34.32
N TRP A 345 3.64 -16.02 -34.09
CA TRP A 345 4.24 -17.19 -34.69
C TRP A 345 3.13 -18.04 -35.31
N GLY A 346 2.91 -17.85 -36.60
CA GLY A 346 1.74 -18.39 -37.27
C GLY A 346 0.44 -17.81 -36.67
N GLU A 347 -0.43 -18.67 -36.19
CA GLU A 347 -1.70 -18.26 -35.52
C GLU A 347 -1.56 -18.07 -33.99
N TRP A 348 -0.36 -18.24 -33.47
CA TRP A 348 -0.07 -18.04 -32.03
C TRP A 348 0.54 -16.66 -31.77
N SER A 349 -0.04 -15.97 -30.81
CA SER A 349 0.64 -14.84 -30.16
C SER A 349 1.52 -15.37 -29.04
N TYR A 350 2.71 -14.79 -28.87
CA TYR A 350 3.62 -15.14 -27.79
C TYR A 350 4.12 -13.89 -27.06
N ASP A 351 4.44 -14.05 -25.77
CA ASP A 351 5.12 -13.07 -24.92
C ASP A 351 6.08 -13.79 -24.00
N GLY A 352 7.38 -13.57 -24.19
CA GLY A 352 8.44 -14.08 -23.33
C GLY A 352 9.14 -12.92 -22.64
N SER A 353 9.32 -12.99 -21.29
CA SER A 353 9.89 -11.90 -20.51
C SER A 353 10.72 -12.37 -19.33
N LEU A 354 11.65 -11.50 -18.93
CA LEU A 354 12.39 -11.57 -17.67
C LEU A 354 12.10 -10.29 -16.87
N ASP A 355 11.72 -10.46 -15.60
CA ASP A 355 11.42 -9.38 -14.64
C ASP A 355 12.33 -9.54 -13.43
N TYR A 356 13.00 -8.46 -13.05
CA TYR A 356 13.77 -8.36 -11.82
C TYR A 356 13.23 -7.23 -10.96
N GLY A 357 12.94 -7.53 -9.69
CA GLY A 357 12.50 -6.56 -8.70
C GLY A 357 13.31 -6.68 -7.42
N GLN A 358 13.69 -5.55 -6.82
CA GLN A 358 14.39 -5.50 -5.54
C GLN A 358 13.93 -4.30 -4.71
N ASN A 359 13.74 -4.54 -3.42
CA ASN A 359 13.51 -3.51 -2.42
C ASN A 359 14.55 -3.66 -1.30
N ASP A 360 15.30 -2.58 -1.05
CA ASP A 360 16.23 -2.45 0.07
C ASP A 360 15.67 -1.43 1.05
N PHE A 361 15.66 -1.74 2.34
CA PHE A 361 15.24 -0.85 3.39
C PHE A 361 16.25 -0.83 4.53
N THR A 362 16.82 0.35 4.83
CA THR A 362 17.70 0.59 5.99
C THR A 362 16.93 1.34 7.06
N TYR A 363 16.88 0.77 8.25
CA TYR A 363 16.27 1.41 9.42
C TYR A 363 17.35 2.05 10.32
N ARG A 364 17.18 3.35 10.59
CA ARG A 364 18.07 4.12 11.46
C ARG A 364 17.28 4.84 12.54
N LEU A 365 17.97 5.23 13.60
CA LEU A 365 17.45 6.07 14.65
C LEU A 365 18.40 7.25 14.87
N ARG A 366 17.84 8.42 15.08
CA ARG A 366 18.53 9.60 15.62
C ARG A 366 17.81 10.15 16.82
N ASP A 367 18.51 10.99 17.58
CA ASP A 367 18.00 11.50 18.86
C ASP A 367 17.51 10.34 19.76
N SER A 368 18.23 9.20 19.75
CA SER A 368 17.97 8.01 20.55
C SER A 368 19.08 7.79 21.59
N LEU A 369 18.98 6.73 22.36
CA LEU A 369 19.93 6.39 23.42
C LEU A 369 19.82 4.90 23.74
N ASN A 370 20.95 4.21 23.92
CA ASN A 370 20.99 2.92 24.61
C ASN A 370 21.33 3.21 26.09
N ALA A 371 20.31 3.25 26.94
CA ALA A 371 20.47 3.67 28.33
C ALA A 371 21.40 2.77 29.13
N SER A 372 21.48 1.46 28.79
CA SER A 372 22.39 0.52 29.46
C SER A 372 23.88 0.81 29.21
N LEU A 373 24.23 1.52 28.13
CA LEU A 373 25.59 1.98 27.84
C LEU A 373 26.01 3.22 28.65
N GLY A 374 25.03 3.87 29.33
CA GLY A 374 25.30 5.05 30.14
C GLY A 374 25.38 6.35 29.35
N PRO A 375 25.90 7.43 29.96
CA PRO A 375 25.96 8.77 29.35
C PRO A 375 26.86 8.87 28.11
N THR A 376 27.68 7.85 27.84
CA THR A 376 28.56 7.77 26.67
C THR A 376 27.93 7.04 25.49
N SER A 377 26.67 6.63 25.60
CA SER A 377 25.94 6.02 24.52
C SER A 377 25.93 6.90 23.27
N PRO A 378 26.09 6.31 22.05
CA PRO A 378 25.74 7.01 20.83
C PRO A 378 24.29 7.48 20.85
N THR A 379 23.97 8.52 20.06
CA THR A 379 22.62 9.05 19.88
C THR A 379 22.05 8.81 18.47
N ARG A 380 22.84 8.15 17.61
CA ARG A 380 22.47 7.68 16.29
C ARG A 380 22.86 6.21 16.14
N PHE A 381 21.98 5.45 15.52
CA PHE A 381 22.15 4.02 15.33
C PHE A 381 21.62 3.60 13.96
N LYS A 382 22.29 2.69 13.30
CA LYS A 382 21.67 1.80 12.30
C LYS A 382 21.13 0.58 13.05
N THR A 383 19.85 0.28 12.91
CA THR A 383 19.22 -0.82 13.65
C THR A 383 19.09 -2.09 12.82
N ALA A 384 18.88 -1.97 11.51
CA ALA A 384 18.81 -3.11 10.59
C ALA A 384 18.92 -2.68 9.14
N ASP A 385 19.31 -3.63 8.27
CA ASP A 385 19.04 -3.58 6.83
C ASP A 385 18.14 -4.77 6.45
N TYR A 386 17.19 -4.52 5.57
CA TYR A 386 16.28 -5.52 5.01
C TYR A 386 16.36 -5.48 3.49
N GLU A 387 16.35 -6.65 2.85
CA GLU A 387 16.41 -6.79 1.40
C GLU A 387 15.39 -7.86 0.96
N TYR A 388 14.57 -7.53 -0.02
CA TYR A 388 13.76 -8.48 -0.76
C TYR A 388 14.08 -8.37 -2.24
N ALA A 389 14.35 -9.50 -2.90
CA ALA A 389 14.61 -9.56 -4.34
C ALA A 389 13.77 -10.67 -4.99
N GLN A 390 13.33 -10.43 -6.21
CA GLN A 390 12.54 -11.36 -7.01
C GLN A 390 13.04 -11.35 -8.45
N THR A 391 13.17 -12.54 -9.04
CA THR A 391 13.40 -12.72 -10.48
C THR A 391 12.31 -13.61 -11.04
N VAL A 392 11.63 -13.17 -12.11
CA VAL A 392 10.53 -13.92 -12.74
C VAL A 392 10.78 -14.07 -14.23
N GLY A 393 10.75 -15.31 -14.72
CA GLY A 393 10.70 -15.62 -16.13
C GLY A 393 9.30 -16.10 -16.52
N ASN A 394 8.72 -15.49 -17.57
CA ASN A 394 7.40 -15.84 -18.09
C ASN A 394 7.48 -16.20 -19.57
N LEU A 395 6.68 -17.18 -19.99
CA LEU A 395 6.36 -17.44 -21.38
C LEU A 395 4.86 -17.68 -21.51
N ASP A 396 4.20 -16.81 -22.22
CA ASP A 396 2.76 -16.81 -22.49
C ASP A 396 2.49 -17.06 -23.97
N LEU A 397 1.54 -17.93 -24.28
CA LEU A 397 1.08 -18.23 -25.63
C LEU A 397 -0.43 -18.02 -25.68
N SER A 398 -0.93 -17.44 -26.75
CA SER A 398 -2.38 -17.35 -26.97
C SER A 398 -2.74 -17.56 -28.44
N ARG A 399 -3.95 -18.10 -28.64
CA ARG A 399 -4.48 -18.34 -29.99
C ARG A 399 -5.99 -18.15 -29.99
N VAL A 400 -6.47 -17.41 -30.99
CA VAL A 400 -7.88 -17.25 -31.28
C VAL A 400 -8.34 -18.33 -32.25
N PHE A 401 -9.42 -19.02 -31.89
CA PHE A 401 -10.10 -19.96 -32.76
C PHE A 401 -11.50 -19.45 -33.07
N THR A 402 -11.81 -19.18 -34.30
CA THR A 402 -13.16 -18.78 -34.72
C THR A 402 -13.85 -19.98 -35.31
N GLN A 403 -14.90 -20.48 -34.64
CA GLN A 403 -15.64 -21.64 -35.11
C GLN A 403 -16.77 -21.26 -36.08
N SER A 404 -17.30 -20.03 -35.92
CA SER A 404 -18.28 -19.39 -36.80
C SER A 404 -18.24 -17.88 -36.57
N GLU A 405 -18.98 -17.10 -37.37
CA GLU A 405 -19.13 -15.65 -37.18
C GLU A 405 -19.66 -15.29 -35.78
N SER A 406 -20.37 -16.23 -35.11
CA SER A 406 -20.97 -16.03 -33.80
C SER A 406 -20.27 -16.77 -32.65
N ILE A 407 -19.23 -17.60 -32.92
CA ILE A 407 -18.55 -18.37 -31.88
C ILE A 407 -17.04 -18.20 -32.02
N SER A 408 -16.41 -17.62 -31.01
CA SER A 408 -14.97 -17.49 -30.94
C SER A 408 -14.43 -17.98 -29.59
N HIS A 409 -13.22 -18.55 -29.61
CA HIS A 409 -12.52 -19.01 -28.43
C HIS A 409 -11.09 -18.45 -28.43
N THR A 410 -10.63 -17.96 -27.29
CA THR A 410 -9.21 -17.62 -27.09
C THR A 410 -8.63 -18.59 -26.08
N LEU A 411 -7.69 -19.43 -26.54
CA LEU A 411 -6.90 -20.30 -25.67
C LEU A 411 -5.64 -19.54 -25.24
N GLY A 412 -5.38 -19.50 -23.95
CA GLY A 412 -4.14 -19.01 -23.36
C GLY A 412 -3.41 -20.15 -22.64
N LEU A 413 -2.10 -20.24 -22.83
CA LEU A 413 -1.22 -21.18 -22.14
C LEU A 413 -0.02 -20.40 -21.61
N GLY A 414 0.55 -20.78 -20.47
CA GLY A 414 1.76 -20.14 -20.01
C GLY A 414 2.50 -20.91 -18.94
N VAL A 415 3.76 -20.57 -18.80
CA VAL A 415 4.65 -21.07 -17.77
C VAL A 415 5.37 -19.90 -17.10
N GLU A 416 5.65 -20.04 -15.82
CA GLU A 416 6.38 -19.06 -15.01
C GLU A 416 7.39 -19.78 -14.12
N ALA A 417 8.60 -19.24 -14.03
CA ALA A 417 9.58 -19.60 -13.03
C ALA A 417 9.94 -18.35 -12.22
N ARG A 418 9.90 -18.43 -10.88
CA ARG A 418 10.18 -17.30 -9.99
C ARG A 418 11.16 -17.72 -8.91
N HIS A 419 12.18 -16.90 -8.69
CA HIS A 419 13.10 -17.00 -7.56
C HIS A 419 12.92 -15.80 -6.65
N GLU A 420 12.69 -16.04 -5.37
CA GLU A 420 12.53 -15.03 -4.33
C GLU A 420 13.63 -15.15 -3.30
N ARG A 421 14.14 -14.03 -2.80
CA ARG A 421 15.13 -13.98 -1.74
C ARG A 421 14.77 -12.89 -0.73
N TYR A 422 14.87 -13.22 0.55
CA TYR A 422 14.75 -12.28 1.66
C TYR A 422 15.99 -12.35 2.54
N GLN A 423 16.53 -11.18 2.89
CA GLN A 423 17.71 -11.10 3.74
C GLN A 423 17.57 -9.97 4.77
N THR A 424 17.98 -10.24 6.00
CA THR A 424 18.14 -9.23 7.04
C THR A 424 19.60 -9.17 7.47
N ARG A 425 20.09 -7.97 7.83
CA ARG A 425 21.45 -7.75 8.30
C ARG A 425 21.44 -7.02 9.65
N PRO A 426 22.37 -7.31 10.56
CA PRO A 426 22.42 -6.74 11.90
C PRO A 426 22.66 -5.23 11.86
N GLY A 427 22.21 -4.58 12.93
CA GLY A 427 22.48 -3.18 13.21
C GLY A 427 23.87 -2.92 13.78
N ASP A 428 24.13 -1.66 14.13
CA ASP A 428 25.33 -1.28 14.85
C ASP A 428 25.37 -1.98 16.22
N PRO A 429 26.51 -2.50 16.69
CA PRO A 429 26.59 -3.18 17.98
C PRO A 429 26.02 -2.38 19.16
N ALA A 430 26.24 -1.08 19.19
CA ALA A 430 25.69 -0.19 20.22
C ALA A 430 24.16 -0.12 20.23
N SER A 431 23.47 -0.48 19.11
CA SER A 431 22.01 -0.48 19.01
C SER A 431 21.35 -1.65 19.75
N TYR A 432 22.07 -2.73 20.05
CA TYR A 432 21.54 -3.92 20.72
C TYR A 432 22.38 -4.40 21.93
N ALA A 433 23.62 -3.89 22.11
CA ALA A 433 24.50 -4.36 23.18
C ALA A 433 23.94 -4.04 24.56
N ALA A 434 24.05 -4.99 25.48
CA ALA A 434 23.89 -4.75 26.90
C ALA A 434 25.13 -4.02 27.44
N GLY A 435 24.90 -2.92 28.17
CA GLY A 435 25.93 -2.13 28.79
C GLY A 435 26.11 -2.45 30.28
N PRO A 436 27.00 -1.69 30.96
CA PRO A 436 27.30 -1.88 32.39
C PRO A 436 26.18 -1.45 33.33
N PHE A 437 25.20 -0.66 32.84
CA PHE A 437 24.07 -0.18 33.65
C PHE A 437 22.88 -1.13 33.48
N THR A 438 22.90 -2.23 34.26
CA THR A 438 21.92 -3.32 34.14
C THR A 438 20.53 -3.02 34.67
N ASP A 439 20.38 -1.91 35.39
CA ASP A 439 19.12 -1.33 35.85
C ASP A 439 18.44 -0.46 34.78
N ARG A 440 19.05 -0.30 33.60
CA ARG A 440 18.57 0.51 32.50
C ARG A 440 18.17 -0.33 31.29
N PRO A 441 17.18 0.10 30.49
CA PRO A 441 16.79 -0.60 29.28
C PRO A 441 17.96 -0.81 28.31
N THR A 442 18.11 -2.06 27.83
CA THR A 442 19.12 -2.46 26.84
C THR A 442 18.64 -2.12 25.42
N GLY A 443 19.57 -1.71 24.59
CA GLY A 443 19.30 -1.39 23.18
C GLY A 443 18.84 0.04 22.95
N SER A 444 18.95 0.49 21.71
CA SER A 444 18.49 1.83 21.30
C SER A 444 16.99 2.00 21.52
N GLN A 445 16.58 3.16 22.03
CA GLN A 445 15.18 3.46 22.31
C GLN A 445 14.39 3.72 21.02
N ALA A 446 13.18 3.21 20.96
CA ALA A 446 12.26 3.14 19.81
C ALA A 446 12.58 2.05 18.77
N GLY A 447 13.48 1.12 19.10
CA GLY A 447 13.80 -0.06 18.33
C GLY A 447 15.24 -0.49 18.57
N GLY A 448 15.42 -1.62 19.29
CA GLY A 448 16.75 -2.27 19.40
C GLY A 448 17.19 -2.79 18.05
N GLY A 449 18.50 -2.72 17.76
CA GLY A 449 19.03 -3.27 16.52
C GLY A 449 18.96 -4.79 16.47
N LEU A 450 18.83 -5.33 15.25
CA LEU A 450 19.02 -6.77 15.01
C LEU A 450 20.41 -7.18 15.41
N THR A 451 20.51 -8.31 16.13
CA THR A 451 21.79 -8.94 16.45
C THR A 451 22.25 -9.83 15.28
N PRO A 452 23.52 -10.22 15.24
CA PRO A 452 23.99 -11.20 14.23
C PRO A 452 23.24 -12.54 14.27
N GLN A 453 22.69 -12.92 15.44
CA GLN A 453 21.92 -14.15 15.62
C GLN A 453 20.48 -14.04 15.05
N ASP A 454 19.93 -12.83 15.00
CA ASP A 454 18.60 -12.56 14.47
C ASP A 454 18.63 -12.38 12.93
N ALA A 455 19.83 -12.33 12.32
CA ALA A 455 19.97 -12.15 10.87
C ALA A 455 19.51 -13.42 10.13
N ALA A 456 18.71 -13.23 9.08
CA ALA A 456 18.17 -14.32 8.27
C ALA A 456 18.52 -14.14 6.79
N THR A 457 18.65 -15.27 6.09
CA THR A 457 18.67 -15.31 4.62
C THR A 457 17.80 -16.49 4.19
N LEU A 458 16.74 -16.20 3.47
CA LEU A 458 15.75 -17.16 2.99
C LEU A 458 15.60 -17.01 1.48
N SER A 459 15.30 -18.11 0.80
CA SER A 459 14.95 -18.10 -0.62
C SER A 459 13.82 -19.08 -0.89
N ARG A 460 13.14 -18.90 -2.00
CA ARG A 460 12.08 -19.76 -2.51
C ARG A 460 12.16 -19.82 -4.02
N ASP A 461 12.04 -21.05 -4.56
CA ASP A 461 11.86 -21.31 -5.97
C ASP A 461 10.43 -21.73 -6.26
N VAL A 462 9.83 -21.09 -7.27
CA VAL A 462 8.45 -21.32 -7.69
C VAL A 462 8.42 -21.66 -9.17
N ALA A 463 7.72 -22.74 -9.53
CA ALA A 463 7.45 -23.09 -10.91
C ALA A 463 5.93 -23.26 -11.11
N SER A 464 5.41 -22.70 -12.20
CA SER A 464 3.98 -22.82 -12.47
C SER A 464 3.65 -22.96 -13.95
N ALA A 465 2.49 -23.56 -14.21
CA ALA A 465 1.89 -23.64 -15.52
C ALA A 465 0.40 -23.33 -15.44
N TYR A 466 -0.15 -22.67 -16.46
CA TYR A 466 -1.56 -22.36 -16.53
C TYR A 466 -2.14 -22.56 -17.92
N ALA A 467 -3.46 -22.76 -17.96
CA ALA A 467 -4.28 -22.74 -19.15
C ALA A 467 -5.54 -21.93 -18.92
N SER A 468 -5.96 -21.17 -19.92
CA SER A 468 -7.20 -20.39 -19.90
C SER A 468 -7.94 -20.51 -21.22
N LEU A 469 -9.27 -20.47 -21.14
CA LEU A 469 -10.15 -20.50 -22.31
C LEU A 469 -11.23 -19.45 -22.14
N SER A 470 -11.13 -18.36 -22.89
CA SER A 470 -12.18 -17.34 -23.01
C SER A 470 -13.03 -17.66 -24.22
N SER A 471 -14.35 -17.71 -24.05
CA SER A 471 -15.27 -18.09 -25.13
C SER A 471 -16.40 -17.08 -25.24
N GLN A 472 -16.72 -16.70 -26.48
CA GLN A 472 -17.87 -15.90 -26.83
C GLN A 472 -18.83 -16.75 -27.66
N PHE A 473 -20.09 -16.83 -27.22
CA PHE A 473 -21.17 -17.57 -27.88
C PHE A 473 -22.26 -16.59 -28.32
N GLY A 474 -22.28 -16.26 -29.59
CA GLY A 474 -23.10 -15.18 -30.12
C GLY A 474 -22.71 -13.82 -29.51
N GLU A 475 -23.60 -12.86 -29.58
CA GLU A 475 -23.38 -11.53 -28.99
C GLU A 475 -23.63 -11.49 -27.48
N LYS A 476 -24.31 -12.52 -26.92
CA LYS A 476 -24.93 -12.43 -25.59
C LYS A 476 -24.23 -13.21 -24.47
N PHE A 477 -23.50 -14.28 -24.77
CA PHE A 477 -22.97 -15.16 -23.74
C PHE A 477 -21.47 -15.29 -23.81
N SER A 478 -20.79 -14.95 -22.71
CA SER A 478 -19.34 -15.07 -22.57
C SER A 478 -18.99 -15.96 -21.40
N THR A 479 -17.92 -16.74 -21.55
CA THR A 479 -17.35 -17.56 -20.47
C THR A 479 -15.85 -17.39 -20.39
N ASP A 480 -15.29 -17.40 -19.18
CA ASP A 480 -13.86 -17.45 -18.90
C ASP A 480 -13.58 -18.63 -17.97
N LEU A 481 -12.76 -19.56 -18.45
CA LEU A 481 -12.24 -20.68 -17.67
C LEU A 481 -10.73 -20.51 -17.52
N ALA A 482 -10.18 -20.76 -16.34
CA ALA A 482 -8.74 -20.81 -16.13
C ALA A 482 -8.38 -21.81 -15.04
N ALA A 483 -7.22 -22.43 -15.19
CA ALA A 483 -6.61 -23.29 -14.19
C ALA A 483 -5.10 -23.07 -14.18
N ARG A 484 -4.51 -23.04 -12.98
CA ARG A 484 -3.06 -22.91 -12.77
C ARG A 484 -2.60 -23.87 -11.69
N TYR A 485 -1.51 -24.54 -11.94
CA TYR A 485 -0.76 -25.26 -10.92
C TYR A 485 0.53 -24.52 -10.62
N GLU A 486 0.80 -24.29 -9.36
CA GLU A 486 2.00 -23.62 -8.87
C GLU A 486 2.67 -24.49 -7.81
N HIS A 487 3.96 -24.79 -7.98
CA HIS A 487 4.77 -25.56 -7.05
C HIS A 487 5.82 -24.65 -6.40
N ASN A 488 5.84 -24.63 -5.07
CA ASN A 488 6.79 -23.92 -4.24
C ASN A 488 7.68 -24.94 -3.51
N ASP A 489 8.97 -24.70 -3.44
CA ASP A 489 9.93 -25.65 -2.88
C ASP A 489 9.81 -25.80 -1.35
N ASP A 490 9.20 -24.82 -0.65
CA ASP A 490 9.08 -24.80 0.81
C ASP A 490 7.75 -25.38 1.34
N PHE A 491 6.63 -25.26 0.64
CA PHE A 491 5.32 -25.79 1.10
C PHE A 491 4.58 -26.67 0.08
N GLY A 492 5.13 -26.86 -1.13
CA GLY A 492 4.58 -27.77 -2.14
C GLY A 492 3.65 -27.12 -3.16
N GLY A 493 2.73 -27.90 -3.72
CA GLY A 493 1.91 -27.51 -4.86
C GLY A 493 0.51 -27.05 -4.51
N GLU A 494 0.03 -26.00 -5.21
CA GLU A 494 -1.32 -25.47 -5.11
C GLU A 494 -1.97 -25.41 -6.49
N LEU A 495 -3.26 -25.78 -6.56
CA LEU A 495 -4.08 -25.74 -7.78
C LEU A 495 -5.15 -24.65 -7.61
N THR A 496 -5.15 -23.70 -8.53
CA THR A 496 -6.17 -22.65 -8.60
C THR A 496 -7.00 -22.74 -9.86
N GLY A 497 -8.26 -22.36 -9.77
CA GLY A 497 -9.20 -22.37 -10.88
C GLY A 497 -10.14 -21.18 -10.84
N LYS A 498 -10.67 -20.80 -11.99
CA LYS A 498 -11.67 -19.74 -12.13
C LYS A 498 -12.68 -20.12 -13.20
N LEU A 499 -13.97 -19.84 -12.92
CA LEU A 499 -15.06 -19.83 -13.87
C LEU A 499 -15.76 -18.47 -13.78
N GLY A 500 -15.78 -17.73 -14.88
CA GLY A 500 -16.55 -16.52 -15.06
C GLY A 500 -17.61 -16.69 -16.13
N LEU A 501 -18.79 -16.13 -15.92
CA LEU A 501 -19.92 -16.17 -16.84
C LEU A 501 -20.52 -14.77 -16.99
N ARG A 502 -20.92 -14.40 -18.21
CA ARG A 502 -21.68 -13.17 -18.46
C ARG A 502 -22.78 -13.48 -19.49
N TYR A 503 -23.97 -12.99 -19.20
CA TYR A 503 -25.10 -13.08 -20.12
C TYR A 503 -25.75 -11.71 -20.34
N GLU A 504 -25.81 -11.27 -21.58
CA GLU A 504 -26.43 -10.03 -22.01
C GLU A 504 -27.89 -10.28 -22.42
N PHE A 505 -28.81 -9.86 -21.56
CA PHE A 505 -30.24 -9.96 -21.83
C PHE A 505 -30.68 -8.98 -22.93
N THR A 506 -30.14 -7.77 -22.82
CA THR A 506 -30.32 -6.69 -23.80
C THR A 506 -29.01 -5.90 -23.90
N PRO A 507 -28.79 -5.10 -24.95
CA PRO A 507 -27.62 -4.19 -25.03
C PRO A 507 -27.50 -3.23 -23.82
N ALA A 508 -28.62 -3.03 -23.10
CA ALA A 508 -28.68 -2.17 -21.92
C ALA A 508 -28.51 -2.89 -20.58
N PHE A 509 -28.51 -4.24 -20.56
CA PHE A 509 -28.49 -4.98 -19.31
C PHE A 509 -27.81 -6.35 -19.45
N ALA A 510 -26.79 -6.60 -18.63
CA ALA A 510 -26.11 -7.88 -18.53
C ALA A 510 -25.93 -8.31 -17.07
N LEU A 511 -26.02 -9.62 -16.83
CA LEU A 511 -25.60 -10.28 -15.58
C LEU A 511 -24.24 -10.88 -15.76
N ARG A 512 -23.45 -10.85 -14.69
CA ARG A 512 -22.15 -11.53 -14.60
C ARG A 512 -21.97 -12.23 -13.27
N GLY A 513 -21.17 -13.28 -13.25
CA GLY A 513 -20.83 -13.96 -12.01
C GLY A 513 -19.56 -14.77 -12.17
N ALA A 514 -18.83 -14.93 -11.09
CA ALA A 514 -17.61 -15.71 -11.09
C ALA A 514 -17.45 -16.51 -9.79
N ILE A 515 -16.74 -17.61 -9.89
CA ILE A 515 -16.24 -18.41 -8.79
C ILE A 515 -14.78 -18.73 -9.03
N SER A 516 -13.94 -18.55 -8.01
CA SER A 516 -12.51 -18.89 -8.10
C SER A 516 -11.98 -19.36 -6.76
N ASN A 517 -11.06 -20.33 -6.78
CA ASN A 517 -10.21 -20.60 -5.64
C ASN A 517 -8.83 -19.99 -5.87
N ASN A 518 -8.27 -19.40 -4.83
CA ASN A 518 -6.98 -18.71 -4.89
C ASN A 518 -6.17 -19.06 -3.65
N PHE A 519 -4.88 -18.72 -3.65
CA PHE A 519 -4.04 -18.87 -2.47
C PHE A 519 -3.06 -17.69 -2.34
N ARG A 520 -2.51 -17.54 -1.14
CA ARG A 520 -1.36 -16.68 -0.84
C ARG A 520 -0.30 -17.46 -0.11
N ALA A 521 0.92 -17.44 -0.62
CA ALA A 521 2.08 -18.00 0.05
C ALA A 521 2.41 -17.19 1.32
N PRO A 522 2.88 -17.82 2.42
CA PRO A 522 3.54 -17.07 3.49
C PRO A 522 4.72 -16.31 2.90
N SER A 523 4.84 -15.00 3.13
CA SER A 523 6.01 -14.28 2.62
C SER A 523 7.28 -14.75 3.33
N LEU A 524 8.42 -14.73 2.63
CA LEU A 524 9.71 -15.07 3.23
C LEU A 524 10.00 -14.16 4.44
N ALA A 525 9.55 -12.91 4.38
CA ALA A 525 9.65 -12.01 5.52
C ALA A 525 8.79 -12.46 6.71
N GLN A 526 7.55 -12.94 6.52
CA GLN A 526 6.72 -13.48 7.60
C GLN A 526 7.37 -14.72 8.24
N ILE A 527 8.17 -15.47 7.49
CA ILE A 527 8.89 -16.64 8.00
C ILE A 527 10.14 -16.22 8.80
N GLY A 528 10.90 -15.23 8.32
CA GLY A 528 12.25 -14.95 8.82
C GLY A 528 12.45 -13.59 9.50
N TYR A 529 11.45 -12.70 9.51
CA TYR A 529 11.61 -11.37 10.10
C TYR A 529 11.67 -11.41 11.61
N GLU A 530 12.68 -10.73 12.17
CA GLU A 530 12.78 -10.43 13.59
C GLU A 530 12.90 -8.92 13.79
N SER A 531 12.38 -8.40 14.89
CA SER A 531 12.52 -7.00 15.27
C SER A 531 12.32 -6.81 16.77
N THR A 532 12.85 -5.69 17.27
CA THR A 532 12.54 -5.21 18.62
C THR A 532 11.73 -3.92 18.51
N SER A 533 10.58 -3.89 19.13
CA SER A 533 9.71 -2.72 19.19
C SER A 533 9.52 -2.22 20.62
N THR A 534 9.00 -0.99 20.76
CA THR A 534 8.61 -0.44 22.05
C THR A 534 7.09 -0.29 22.07
N GLY A 535 6.44 -0.95 23.03
CA GLY A 535 5.01 -0.87 23.28
C GLY A 535 4.69 -0.45 24.71
N TYR A 536 3.42 -0.48 25.08
CA TYR A 536 2.96 -0.26 26.45
C TYR A 536 2.57 -1.58 27.11
N ASN A 537 2.95 -1.77 28.37
CA ASN A 537 2.40 -2.84 29.20
C ASN A 537 1.02 -2.46 29.77
N ALA A 538 0.39 -3.37 30.52
CA ALA A 538 -0.89 -3.14 31.18
C ALA A 538 -0.90 -1.94 32.17
N GLY A 539 0.26 -1.59 32.72
CA GLY A 539 0.46 -0.41 33.56
C GLY A 539 0.67 0.89 32.78
N GLY A 540 0.61 0.87 31.44
CA GLY A 540 0.89 2.04 30.59
C GLY A 540 2.36 2.44 30.52
N GLN A 541 3.28 1.59 30.98
CA GLN A 541 4.72 1.83 30.93
C GLN A 541 5.29 1.31 29.60
N LEU A 542 6.29 2.01 29.07
CA LEU A 542 7.00 1.59 27.86
C LEU A 542 7.84 0.35 28.15
N VAL A 543 7.61 -0.72 27.38
CA VAL A 543 8.33 -1.98 27.44
C VAL A 543 8.88 -2.35 26.07
N GLN A 544 9.98 -3.12 26.06
CA GLN A 544 10.53 -3.65 24.82
C GLN A 544 9.97 -5.04 24.55
N GLY A 545 9.39 -5.21 23.37
CA GLY A 545 8.90 -6.47 22.86
C GLY A 545 9.72 -6.95 21.67
N ARG A 546 9.75 -8.26 21.45
CA ARG A 546 10.36 -8.87 20.27
C ARG A 546 9.33 -9.57 19.41
N LEU A 547 9.35 -9.26 18.13
CA LEU A 547 8.80 -10.13 17.11
C LEU A 547 9.88 -11.17 16.78
N LEU A 548 9.56 -12.44 16.97
CA LEU A 548 10.44 -13.58 16.72
C LEU A 548 10.03 -14.27 15.42
N SER A 549 11.00 -14.70 14.63
CA SER A 549 10.72 -15.53 13.45
C SER A 549 10.06 -16.85 13.88
N VAL A 550 9.24 -17.44 13.01
CA VAL A 550 8.61 -18.74 13.31
C VAL A 550 9.65 -19.87 13.49
N ASN A 551 10.88 -19.67 13.04
CA ASN A 551 11.99 -20.61 13.18
C ASN A 551 12.82 -20.37 14.44
N ASN A 552 12.61 -19.25 15.14
CA ASN A 552 13.34 -18.95 16.38
C ASN A 552 13.04 -20.00 17.46
N PRO A 553 14.07 -20.54 18.16
CA PRO A 553 13.87 -21.54 19.21
C PRO A 553 12.89 -21.12 20.31
N ILE A 554 12.92 -19.84 20.72
CA ILE A 554 12.00 -19.29 21.72
C ILE A 554 10.55 -19.34 21.17
N ALA A 555 10.32 -18.87 19.95
CA ALA A 555 9.00 -18.93 19.32
C ALA A 555 8.48 -20.38 19.22
N ARG A 556 9.35 -21.33 18.83
CA ARG A 556 9.01 -22.77 18.80
C ARG A 556 8.62 -23.29 20.17
N GLY A 557 9.37 -22.92 21.22
CA GLY A 557 9.06 -23.29 22.61
C GLY A 557 7.72 -22.69 23.09
N LEU A 558 7.34 -21.53 22.57
CA LEU A 558 6.04 -20.90 22.83
C LEU A 558 4.92 -21.45 21.94
N GLY A 559 5.19 -22.33 20.99
CA GLY A 559 4.19 -23.03 20.17
C GLY A 559 4.10 -22.59 18.72
N ALA A 560 5.04 -21.77 18.22
CA ALA A 560 5.08 -21.40 16.79
C ALA A 560 5.22 -22.65 15.90
N GLN A 561 4.49 -22.65 14.79
CA GLN A 561 4.50 -23.71 13.77
C GLN A 561 5.00 -23.16 12.42
N ASN A 562 5.33 -24.05 11.49
CA ASN A 562 5.57 -23.63 10.11
C ASN A 562 4.28 -23.01 9.55
N LEU A 563 4.42 -21.89 8.88
CA LEU A 563 3.28 -21.24 8.22
C LEU A 563 2.81 -22.05 7.02
N LYS A 564 1.49 -22.13 6.86
CA LYS A 564 0.82 -22.71 5.71
C LYS A 564 0.34 -21.62 4.76
N PRO A 565 0.17 -21.92 3.46
CA PRO A 565 -0.51 -20.99 2.54
C PRO A 565 -1.93 -20.68 3.02
N GLU A 566 -2.33 -19.42 2.89
CA GLU A 566 -3.74 -19.04 2.99
C GLU A 566 -4.48 -19.53 1.74
N LYS A 567 -5.69 -20.07 1.90
CA LYS A 567 -6.53 -20.55 0.78
C LYS A 567 -7.83 -19.78 0.75
N SER A 568 -8.27 -19.37 -0.42
CA SER A 568 -9.52 -18.65 -0.53
C SER A 568 -10.48 -19.26 -1.54
N LEU A 569 -11.78 -19.11 -1.25
CA LEU A 569 -12.87 -19.32 -2.19
C LEU A 569 -13.62 -17.99 -2.37
N ASN A 570 -13.57 -17.48 -3.59
CA ASN A 570 -14.22 -16.24 -3.98
C ASN A 570 -15.46 -16.55 -4.82
N THR A 571 -16.57 -15.87 -4.52
CA THR A 571 -17.79 -15.88 -5.34
C THR A 571 -18.26 -14.46 -5.56
N SER A 572 -18.65 -14.15 -6.78
CA SER A 572 -19.21 -12.85 -7.15
C SER A 572 -20.43 -12.99 -8.04
N LEU A 573 -21.36 -12.05 -7.90
CA LEU A 573 -22.54 -11.91 -8.73
C LEU A 573 -22.84 -10.43 -8.91
N GLY A 574 -22.99 -9.97 -10.13
CA GLY A 574 -23.27 -8.58 -10.40
C GLY A 574 -24.04 -8.36 -11.69
N PHE A 575 -24.37 -7.10 -11.92
CA PHE A 575 -24.95 -6.69 -13.18
C PHE A 575 -24.34 -5.36 -13.65
N THR A 576 -24.35 -5.17 -14.96
CA THR A 576 -24.04 -3.91 -15.62
C THR A 576 -25.25 -3.44 -16.40
N SER A 577 -25.47 -2.13 -16.40
CA SER A 577 -26.59 -1.52 -17.15
C SER A 577 -26.13 -0.21 -17.80
N ARG A 578 -26.53 0.00 -19.06
CA ARG A 578 -26.41 1.26 -19.77
C ARG A 578 -27.82 1.76 -20.07
N ILE A 579 -28.24 2.86 -19.47
CA ILE A 579 -29.56 3.45 -19.64
C ILE A 579 -29.45 4.67 -20.54
N GLY A 580 -29.94 4.52 -21.77
CA GLY A 580 -29.70 5.51 -22.82
C GLY A 580 -28.21 5.62 -23.16
N GLU A 581 -27.80 6.82 -23.63
CA GLU A 581 -26.42 7.11 -24.02
C GLU A 581 -25.58 7.72 -22.87
N HIS A 582 -26.23 8.03 -21.75
CA HIS A 582 -25.68 8.91 -20.74
C HIS A 582 -25.41 8.29 -19.38
N PHE A 583 -26.10 7.19 -19.03
CA PHE A 583 -26.03 6.64 -17.68
C PHE A 583 -25.55 5.18 -17.70
N ASP A 584 -24.43 4.94 -17.02
CA ASP A 584 -23.87 3.62 -16.80
C ASP A 584 -23.91 3.25 -15.31
N LEU A 585 -24.22 1.99 -15.02
CA LEU A 585 -24.32 1.44 -13.66
C LEU A 585 -23.72 0.03 -13.60
N SER A 586 -22.93 -0.21 -12.57
CA SER A 586 -22.48 -1.55 -12.17
C SER A 586 -22.77 -1.76 -10.69
N LEU A 587 -23.34 -2.91 -10.35
CA LEU A 587 -23.52 -3.36 -8.97
C LEU A 587 -23.04 -4.80 -8.85
N ASP A 588 -22.09 -5.03 -7.97
CA ASP A 588 -21.45 -6.32 -7.75
C ASP A 588 -21.52 -6.72 -6.27
N PHE A 589 -21.95 -7.94 -5.98
CA PHE A 589 -21.93 -8.58 -4.68
C PHE A 589 -20.80 -9.60 -4.66
N PHE A 590 -20.12 -9.73 -3.52
CA PHE A 590 -19.04 -10.69 -3.37
C PHE A 590 -19.05 -11.38 -2.00
N GLN A 591 -18.50 -12.59 -1.98
CA GLN A 591 -18.09 -13.29 -0.77
C GLN A 591 -16.71 -13.89 -0.98
N ILE A 592 -15.83 -13.68 -0.01
CA ILE A 592 -14.47 -14.22 0.02
C ILE A 592 -14.30 -14.97 1.34
N ASP A 593 -14.15 -16.26 1.27
CA ASP A 593 -13.78 -17.13 2.39
C ASP A 593 -12.27 -17.36 2.33
N ILE A 594 -11.56 -17.14 3.44
CA ILE A 594 -10.12 -17.37 3.55
C ILE A 594 -9.90 -18.31 4.73
N ASP A 595 -9.30 -19.46 4.47
CA ASP A 595 -8.89 -20.43 5.47
C ASP A 595 -7.38 -20.26 5.76
N ASP A 596 -6.95 -20.61 6.98
CA ASP A 596 -5.56 -20.54 7.45
C ASP A 596 -4.94 -19.12 7.34
N ARG A 597 -5.71 -18.06 7.59
CA ARG A 597 -5.25 -16.67 7.45
C ARG A 597 -4.06 -16.37 8.36
N ILE A 598 -2.97 -15.85 7.77
CA ILE A 598 -1.74 -15.51 8.49
C ILE A 598 -1.91 -14.14 9.17
N ALA A 599 -1.62 -14.11 10.46
CA ALA A 599 -1.58 -12.90 11.25
C ALA A 599 -0.43 -12.95 12.27
N LEU A 600 -0.08 -11.78 12.80
CA LEU A 600 0.81 -11.70 13.95
C LEU A 600 0.03 -12.08 15.20
N SER A 601 0.64 -12.84 16.10
CA SER A 601 0.04 -13.18 17.40
C SER A 601 -0.18 -11.95 18.26
N GLU A 602 -1.06 -12.02 19.26
CA GLU A 602 -1.03 -11.07 20.36
C GLU A 602 0.32 -11.07 21.05
N SER A 603 0.60 -9.96 21.72
CA SER A 603 1.82 -9.82 22.53
C SER A 603 1.71 -10.67 23.78
N ILE A 604 2.54 -11.67 23.90
CA ILE A 604 2.69 -12.53 25.08
C ILE A 604 3.55 -11.75 26.06
N THR A 605 3.06 -11.42 27.25
CA THR A 605 3.73 -10.58 28.24
C THR A 605 3.67 -11.20 29.64
N GLY A 606 4.46 -10.67 30.58
CA GLY A 606 4.42 -11.02 32.00
C GLY A 606 5.58 -11.89 32.49
N ASP A 607 5.65 -12.00 33.80
CA ASP A 607 6.79 -12.66 34.48
C ASP A 607 6.95 -14.13 34.07
N ALA A 608 5.83 -14.85 33.84
CA ALA A 608 5.87 -16.25 33.39
C ALA A 608 6.61 -16.41 32.05
N LEU A 609 6.48 -15.48 31.11
CA LEU A 609 7.25 -15.46 29.87
C LEU A 609 8.72 -15.19 30.16
N THR A 610 9.01 -14.14 30.94
CA THR A 610 10.37 -13.70 31.24
C THR A 610 11.16 -14.81 31.91
N ASP A 611 10.58 -15.44 32.94
CA ASP A 611 11.18 -16.56 33.70
C ASP A 611 11.39 -17.81 32.82
N TYR A 612 10.40 -18.16 32.00
CA TYR A 612 10.49 -19.30 31.09
C TYR A 612 11.62 -19.11 30.09
N VAL A 613 11.74 -17.94 29.49
CA VAL A 613 12.76 -17.66 28.47
C VAL A 613 14.14 -17.60 29.10
N ALA A 614 14.28 -16.99 30.28
CA ALA A 614 15.54 -16.97 31.01
C ALA A 614 16.01 -18.38 31.38
N ALA A 615 15.10 -19.22 31.91
CA ALA A 615 15.43 -20.58 32.36
C ALA A 615 15.76 -21.53 31.20
N ASN A 616 15.08 -21.45 30.07
CA ASN A 616 15.22 -22.43 28.99
C ASN A 616 16.16 -21.99 27.86
N TYR A 617 16.37 -20.68 27.68
CA TYR A 617 17.15 -20.14 26.56
C TYR A 617 18.29 -19.22 27.01
N GLY A 618 18.40 -18.91 28.31
CA GLY A 618 19.45 -18.03 28.86
C GLY A 618 19.28 -16.55 28.43
N VAL A 619 18.11 -16.15 27.93
CA VAL A 619 17.82 -14.77 27.50
C VAL A 619 17.08 -14.07 28.62
N SER A 620 17.73 -13.10 29.26
CA SER A 620 17.14 -12.30 30.32
C SER A 620 16.49 -11.02 29.77
N GLY A 621 15.44 -10.54 30.45
CA GLY A 621 14.81 -9.24 30.17
C GLY A 621 13.90 -9.20 28.95
N LEU A 622 13.47 -10.33 28.38
CA LEU A 622 12.43 -10.36 27.35
C LEU A 622 11.07 -10.09 28.01
N GLN A 623 10.52 -8.90 27.79
CA GLN A 623 9.27 -8.43 28.41
C GLN A 623 8.02 -8.80 27.62
N SER A 624 8.20 -9.01 26.31
CA SER A 624 7.09 -9.32 25.40
C SER A 624 7.63 -10.11 24.20
N ALA A 625 6.84 -11.06 23.70
CA ALA A 625 7.11 -11.83 22.51
C ALA A 625 5.87 -11.94 21.62
N SER A 626 6.06 -11.91 20.31
CA SER A 626 5.05 -12.23 19.32
C SER A 626 5.68 -12.98 18.14
N PHE A 627 4.88 -13.69 17.36
CA PHE A 627 5.31 -14.42 16.17
C PHE A 627 4.17 -14.64 15.21
N PHE A 628 4.45 -14.99 13.97
CA PHE A 628 3.42 -15.24 12.98
C PHE A 628 2.75 -16.61 13.18
N VAL A 629 1.44 -16.65 12.89
CA VAL A 629 0.62 -17.86 12.98
C VAL A 629 -0.44 -17.88 11.88
N ASN A 630 -0.91 -19.08 11.48
CA ASN A 630 -2.18 -19.21 10.76
C ASN A 630 -3.31 -19.06 11.79
N ALA A 631 -3.79 -17.83 11.97
CA ALA A 631 -4.55 -17.42 13.16
C ALA A 631 -6.03 -17.77 13.11
N ALA A 632 -6.66 -17.65 11.94
CA ALA A 632 -8.10 -17.76 11.84
C ALA A 632 -8.57 -18.02 10.41
N ASP A 633 -9.80 -18.59 10.31
CA ASP A 633 -10.56 -18.56 9.07
C ASP A 633 -11.50 -17.35 9.08
N THR A 634 -11.63 -16.70 7.95
CA THR A 634 -12.43 -15.48 7.83
C THR A 634 -13.43 -15.56 6.67
N ARG A 635 -14.53 -14.82 6.79
CA ARG A 635 -15.47 -14.56 5.71
C ARG A 635 -15.69 -13.07 5.53
N THR A 636 -15.40 -12.57 4.34
CA THR A 636 -15.69 -11.20 3.94
C THR A 636 -16.83 -11.18 2.92
N ARG A 637 -17.87 -10.39 3.18
CA ARG A 637 -19.01 -10.17 2.30
C ARG A 637 -19.17 -8.69 2.02
N GLY A 638 -19.55 -8.37 0.79
CA GLY A 638 -19.76 -6.98 0.44
C GLY A 638 -20.57 -6.76 -0.81
N ALA A 639 -20.76 -5.46 -1.10
CA ALA A 639 -21.39 -4.96 -2.31
C ALA A 639 -20.68 -3.69 -2.77
N GLU A 640 -20.54 -3.54 -4.07
CA GLU A 640 -19.87 -2.40 -4.71
C GLU A 640 -20.72 -1.84 -5.82
N LEU A 641 -21.02 -0.53 -5.76
CA LEU A 641 -21.79 0.22 -6.74
C LEU A 641 -20.89 1.25 -7.41
N VAL A 642 -20.94 1.32 -8.73
CA VAL A 642 -20.32 2.37 -9.54
C VAL A 642 -21.37 2.89 -10.53
N SER A 643 -21.57 4.19 -10.58
CA SER A 643 -22.48 4.83 -11.51
C SER A 643 -21.84 6.07 -12.13
N ASN A 644 -22.05 6.25 -13.43
CA ASN A 644 -21.56 7.40 -14.18
C ASN A 644 -22.72 8.00 -14.98
N TRP A 645 -22.86 9.32 -14.94
CA TRP A 645 -23.80 10.06 -15.77
C TRP A 645 -23.07 11.16 -16.52
N ARG A 646 -23.20 11.17 -17.84
CA ARG A 646 -22.56 12.14 -18.75
C ARG A 646 -23.58 12.99 -19.40
N GLN A 647 -23.34 14.29 -19.44
CA GLN A 647 -24.24 15.27 -20.05
C GLN A 647 -23.42 16.43 -20.63
N SER A 648 -23.77 16.83 -21.85
CA SER A 648 -23.30 18.12 -22.38
C SER A 648 -23.95 19.26 -21.60
N LEU A 649 -23.18 20.20 -21.10
CA LEU A 649 -23.63 21.34 -20.32
C LEU A 649 -22.90 22.60 -20.81
N GLY A 650 -23.65 23.48 -21.52
CA GLY A 650 -23.05 24.62 -22.20
C GLY A 650 -22.09 24.17 -23.31
N ASP A 651 -20.88 24.70 -23.30
CA ASP A 651 -19.79 24.38 -24.21
C ASP A 651 -18.88 23.24 -23.69
N GLY A 652 -19.26 22.61 -22.58
CA GLY A 652 -18.47 21.58 -21.94
C GLY A 652 -19.23 20.27 -21.67
N GLN A 653 -18.51 19.32 -21.09
CA GLN A 653 -19.02 18.01 -20.68
C GLN A 653 -19.05 17.91 -19.17
N LEU A 654 -20.20 17.51 -18.62
CA LEU A 654 -20.38 17.19 -17.21
C LEU A 654 -20.37 15.68 -17.03
N LEU A 655 -19.50 15.19 -16.14
CA LEU A 655 -19.48 13.82 -15.64
C LEU A 655 -19.82 13.82 -14.15
N LEU A 656 -20.88 13.11 -13.79
CA LEU A 656 -21.21 12.79 -12.40
C LEU A 656 -20.87 11.34 -12.15
N THR A 657 -20.09 11.08 -11.10
CA THR A 657 -19.72 9.72 -10.69
C THR A 657 -20.15 9.48 -9.25
N GLY A 658 -20.93 8.44 -9.03
CA GLY A 658 -21.33 7.96 -7.71
C GLY A 658 -20.73 6.57 -7.47
N THR A 659 -20.04 6.40 -6.34
CA THR A 659 -19.52 5.10 -5.94
C THR A 659 -19.90 4.79 -4.50
N TYR A 660 -20.12 3.51 -4.21
CA TYR A 660 -20.38 3.03 -2.86
C TYR A 660 -19.84 1.62 -2.68
N ALA A 661 -19.19 1.37 -1.55
CA ALA A 661 -18.74 0.04 -1.16
C ALA A 661 -19.19 -0.27 0.27
N TYR A 662 -19.62 -1.51 0.46
CA TYR A 662 -19.85 -2.14 1.75
C TYR A 662 -18.99 -3.39 1.83
N SER A 663 -18.25 -3.56 2.92
CA SER A 663 -17.46 -4.77 3.18
C SER A 663 -17.48 -5.09 4.67
N LYS A 664 -17.74 -6.36 5.01
CA LYS A 664 -17.73 -6.85 6.40
C LYS A 664 -17.00 -8.18 6.48
N THR A 665 -15.93 -8.20 7.27
CA THR A 665 -15.20 -9.42 7.63
C THR A 665 -15.72 -9.98 8.94
N THR A 666 -15.85 -11.30 9.02
CA THR A 666 -16.23 -12.06 10.23
C THR A 666 -15.29 -13.23 10.39
N LEU A 667 -14.92 -13.55 11.64
CA LEU A 667 -14.19 -14.77 11.94
C LEU A 667 -15.13 -15.99 11.88
N LYS A 668 -14.62 -17.11 11.36
CA LYS A 668 -15.30 -18.41 11.36
C LYS A 668 -14.70 -19.31 12.44
N ASN A 669 -13.39 -19.55 12.34
CA ASN A 669 -12.61 -20.34 13.28
C ASN A 669 -11.43 -19.49 13.74
N VAL A 670 -10.98 -19.71 14.96
CA VAL A 670 -9.79 -19.08 15.54
C VAL A 670 -8.88 -20.17 16.05
N LEU A 671 -7.58 -20.06 15.79
CA LEU A 671 -6.59 -20.99 16.27
C LEU A 671 -6.61 -21.05 17.80
N ALA A 672 -6.73 -22.26 18.34
CA ALA A 672 -6.65 -22.47 19.79
C ALA A 672 -5.24 -22.14 20.30
N THR A 673 -5.16 -21.48 21.44
CA THR A 673 -3.87 -21.20 22.09
C THR A 673 -3.10 -22.51 22.34
N PRO A 674 -1.84 -22.61 21.92
CA PRO A 674 -0.99 -23.79 22.12
C PRO A 674 -0.93 -24.24 23.56
N ALA A 675 -0.86 -25.57 23.79
CA ALA A 675 -0.79 -26.13 25.13
C ALA A 675 0.43 -25.62 25.93
N GLN A 676 1.54 -25.35 25.25
CA GLN A 676 2.76 -24.79 25.85
C GLN A 676 2.50 -23.42 26.48
N LEU A 677 1.80 -22.53 25.76
CA LEU A 677 1.45 -21.21 26.28
C LEU A 677 0.45 -21.28 27.42
N ARG A 678 -0.56 -22.15 27.33
CA ARG A 678 -1.53 -22.36 28.42
C ARG A 678 -0.88 -22.96 29.67
N ALA A 679 0.17 -23.75 29.50
CA ALA A 679 0.93 -24.29 30.62
C ALA A 679 1.75 -23.22 31.35
N LEU A 680 2.20 -22.17 30.65
CA LEU A 680 2.89 -21.03 31.24
C LEU A 680 1.90 -20.11 31.99
N ASN A 681 0.80 -19.75 31.33
CA ASN A 681 -0.29 -18.97 31.89
C ASN A 681 -1.60 -19.34 31.18
N PRO A 682 -2.63 -19.84 31.91
CA PRO A 682 -3.94 -20.18 31.33
C PRO A 682 -4.63 -19.03 30.62
N ASP A 683 -4.32 -17.78 31.00
CA ASP A 683 -4.93 -16.56 30.45
C ASP A 683 -4.25 -16.10 29.14
N TYR A 684 -3.14 -16.71 28.75
CA TYR A 684 -2.50 -16.38 27.46
C TYR A 684 -3.38 -16.77 26.29
N VAL A 685 -3.60 -15.81 25.40
CA VAL A 685 -4.37 -15.95 24.18
C VAL A 685 -3.45 -15.65 23.00
N LEU A 686 -3.35 -16.58 22.03
CA LEU A 686 -2.47 -16.40 20.88
C LEU A 686 -3.06 -15.45 19.83
N PHE A 687 -4.38 -15.47 19.68
CA PHE A 687 -5.13 -14.57 18.79
C PHE A 687 -6.34 -14.03 19.54
N GLY A 688 -6.21 -12.84 20.09
CA GLY A 688 -7.16 -12.28 21.03
C GLY A 688 -8.04 -11.17 20.46
N ILE A 689 -8.53 -10.32 21.36
CA ILE A 689 -9.54 -9.31 21.04
C ILE A 689 -8.98 -8.17 20.17
N GLU A 690 -7.72 -7.79 20.38
CA GLU A 690 -7.09 -6.70 19.63
C GLU A 690 -6.82 -7.11 18.18
N GLU A 691 -6.32 -8.33 17.97
CA GLU A 691 -6.08 -8.88 16.64
C GLU A 691 -7.39 -9.20 15.91
N THR A 692 -8.41 -9.69 16.64
CA THR A 692 -9.77 -9.82 16.11
C THR A 692 -10.33 -8.49 15.63
N ASN A 693 -10.18 -7.42 16.42
CA ASN A 693 -10.60 -6.07 16.04
C ASN A 693 -9.89 -5.58 14.77
N THR A 694 -8.58 -5.84 14.66
CA THR A 694 -7.79 -5.48 13.48
C THR A 694 -8.37 -6.06 12.19
N LEU A 695 -8.85 -7.31 12.24
CA LEU A 695 -9.41 -7.99 11.06
C LEU A 695 -10.89 -7.64 10.79
N THR A 696 -11.68 -7.22 11.79
CA THR A 696 -13.15 -7.12 11.66
C THR A 696 -13.69 -5.69 11.65
N ASP A 697 -13.18 -4.80 12.51
CA ASP A 697 -13.81 -3.52 12.81
C ASP A 697 -12.85 -2.31 12.72
N ALA A 698 -11.57 -2.54 12.53
CA ALA A 698 -10.56 -1.49 12.42
C ALA A 698 -10.63 -0.69 11.10
N THR A 699 -11.25 -1.25 10.07
CA THR A 699 -11.45 -0.61 8.77
C THR A 699 -12.92 -0.21 8.60
N PRO A 700 -13.24 0.98 8.08
CA PRO A 700 -14.62 1.37 7.81
C PRO A 700 -15.33 0.37 6.91
N ARG A 701 -16.50 -0.13 7.36
CA ARG A 701 -17.31 -1.10 6.60
C ARG A 701 -17.98 -0.48 5.39
N THR A 702 -18.22 0.83 5.40
CA THR A 702 -18.87 1.55 4.30
C THR A 702 -18.00 2.69 3.85
N ARG A 703 -17.92 2.88 2.54
CA ARG A 703 -17.33 4.06 1.91
C ARG A 703 -18.16 4.46 0.71
N GLY A 704 -18.25 5.75 0.47
CA GLY A 704 -18.94 6.28 -0.69
C GLY A 704 -18.27 7.54 -1.17
N SER A 705 -18.42 7.81 -2.46
CA SER A 705 -17.93 9.04 -3.09
C SER A 705 -18.97 9.52 -4.10
N PHE A 706 -19.19 10.81 -4.14
CA PHE A 706 -19.91 11.46 -5.22
C PHE A 706 -19.04 12.58 -5.76
N SER A 707 -18.78 12.56 -7.08
CA SER A 707 -17.98 13.57 -7.75
C SER A 707 -18.74 14.18 -8.92
N ALA A 708 -18.50 15.47 -9.16
CA ALA A 708 -18.93 16.22 -10.32
C ALA A 708 -17.70 16.82 -10.99
N ALA A 709 -17.47 16.50 -12.26
CA ALA A 709 -16.41 17.05 -13.07
C ALA A 709 -17.00 17.67 -14.34
N TRP A 710 -16.75 18.95 -14.55
CA TRP A 710 -17.13 19.66 -15.77
C TRP A 710 -15.88 20.18 -16.46
N SER A 711 -15.78 20.02 -17.77
CA SER A 711 -14.65 20.54 -18.53
C SER A 711 -15.05 21.01 -19.93
N ASN A 712 -14.37 22.06 -20.40
CA ASN A 712 -14.37 22.53 -21.76
C ASN A 712 -12.94 22.77 -22.28
N ASP A 713 -12.76 23.49 -23.37
CA ASP A 713 -11.44 23.77 -23.95
C ASP A 713 -10.50 24.54 -23.00
N HIS A 714 -11.02 25.36 -22.09
CA HIS A 714 -10.24 26.24 -21.22
C HIS A 714 -10.31 25.85 -19.75
N TRP A 715 -11.44 25.36 -19.27
CA TRP A 715 -11.70 25.14 -17.85
C TRP A 715 -11.89 23.65 -17.53
N SER A 716 -11.35 23.23 -16.42
CA SER A 716 -11.74 21.98 -15.79
C SER A 716 -12.08 22.24 -14.32
N LEU A 717 -13.30 21.90 -13.93
CA LEU A 717 -13.83 22.08 -12.59
C LEU A 717 -14.15 20.71 -12.03
N SER A 718 -13.64 20.37 -10.87
CA SER A 718 -13.96 19.11 -10.19
C SER A 718 -14.29 19.34 -8.72
N SER A 719 -15.25 18.58 -8.23
CA SER A 719 -15.60 18.55 -6.81
C SER A 719 -15.94 17.11 -6.42
N ARG A 720 -15.54 16.70 -5.21
CA ARG A 720 -15.82 15.37 -4.68
C ARG A 720 -16.19 15.44 -3.22
N VAL A 721 -17.27 14.74 -2.88
CA VAL A 721 -17.65 14.48 -1.49
C VAL A 721 -17.37 13.02 -1.19
N ASN A 722 -16.50 12.77 -0.23
CA ASN A 722 -16.17 11.45 0.26
C ASN A 722 -16.83 11.20 1.61
N ARG A 723 -17.47 10.04 1.78
CA ARG A 723 -18.00 9.56 3.04
C ARG A 723 -17.23 8.31 3.48
N TYR A 724 -16.70 8.35 4.69
CA TYR A 724 -16.05 7.23 5.34
C TYR A 724 -16.95 6.74 6.48
N GLY A 725 -17.24 5.45 6.54
CA GLY A 725 -17.99 4.84 7.63
C GLY A 725 -17.21 4.84 8.95
N SER A 726 -17.88 4.40 10.02
CA SER A 726 -17.23 4.29 11.33
C SER A 726 -16.19 3.17 11.38
N ALA A 727 -15.17 3.34 12.23
CA ALA A 727 -14.18 2.32 12.58
C ALA A 727 -14.09 2.22 14.12
N THR A 728 -13.78 1.02 14.61
CA THR A 728 -13.66 0.78 16.04
C THR A 728 -12.22 0.42 16.42
N ARG A 729 -11.69 1.07 17.43
CA ARG A 729 -10.43 0.76 18.09
C ARG A 729 -10.69 -0.04 19.35
N VAL A 730 -9.90 -1.10 19.55
CA VAL A 730 -9.84 -1.85 20.81
C VAL A 730 -8.36 -1.99 21.19
N PHE A 731 -8.06 -1.78 22.46
CA PHE A 731 -6.77 -2.09 23.08
C PHE A 731 -6.97 -3.22 24.10
N ASN A 732 -5.94 -4.03 24.28
CA ASN A 732 -5.84 -5.01 25.34
C ASN A 732 -4.64 -4.66 26.21
N PHE A 733 -4.87 -3.92 27.30
CA PHE A 733 -3.80 -3.54 28.24
C PHE A 733 -3.56 -4.59 29.33
N GLY A 734 -4.23 -5.74 29.25
CA GLY A 734 -4.16 -6.80 30.26
C GLY A 734 -5.10 -6.55 31.44
N ASP A 735 -5.13 -7.50 32.40
CA ASP A 735 -5.91 -7.45 33.64
C ASP A 735 -7.39 -7.06 33.46
N GLY A 736 -7.97 -7.39 32.30
CA GLY A 736 -9.36 -7.06 31.96
C GLY A 736 -9.59 -5.60 31.56
N TYR A 737 -8.55 -4.77 31.49
CA TYR A 737 -8.65 -3.40 30.99
C TYR A 737 -8.59 -3.35 29.46
N ILE A 738 -9.76 -3.26 28.84
CA ILE A 738 -9.96 -3.34 27.38
C ILE A 738 -10.70 -2.08 26.90
N PRO A 739 -10.00 -0.93 26.82
CA PRO A 739 -10.61 0.30 26.34
C PRO A 739 -10.95 0.19 24.87
N ARG A 740 -12.08 0.78 24.49
CA ARG A 740 -12.56 0.82 23.11
C ARG A 740 -13.20 2.15 22.78
N GLN A 741 -13.13 2.49 21.48
CA GLN A 741 -13.84 3.63 20.94
C GLN A 741 -14.24 3.37 19.50
N THR A 742 -15.49 3.74 19.17
CA THR A 742 -15.95 3.81 17.77
C THR A 742 -15.85 5.26 17.32
N TYR A 743 -15.02 5.50 16.33
CA TYR A 743 -14.90 6.77 15.61
C TYR A 743 -16.02 6.81 14.57
N GLN A 744 -16.84 7.85 14.61
CA GLN A 744 -18.05 7.96 13.80
C GLN A 744 -17.72 8.18 12.32
N ALA A 745 -18.75 8.05 11.48
CA ALA A 745 -18.63 8.29 10.06
C ALA A 745 -18.37 9.77 9.76
N GLU A 746 -17.44 10.05 8.84
CA GLU A 746 -17.00 11.39 8.50
C GLU A 746 -17.13 11.69 7.01
N TRP A 747 -17.24 12.96 6.69
CA TRP A 747 -17.35 13.48 5.35
C TRP A 747 -16.20 14.42 5.02
N GLN A 748 -15.71 14.36 3.79
CA GLN A 748 -14.67 15.28 3.30
C GLN A 748 -15.12 15.85 1.94
N LEU A 749 -14.89 17.15 1.75
CA LEU A 749 -15.10 17.84 0.48
C LEU A 749 -13.77 18.20 -0.13
N ASP A 750 -13.55 17.77 -1.37
CA ASP A 750 -12.39 18.14 -2.19
C ASP A 750 -12.87 18.94 -3.40
N ALA A 751 -12.07 19.89 -3.89
CA ALA A 751 -12.35 20.60 -5.13
C ALA A 751 -11.07 21.10 -5.79
N GLU A 752 -11.10 21.18 -7.13
CA GLU A 752 -10.03 21.76 -7.95
C GLU A 752 -10.64 22.54 -9.11
N VAL A 753 -9.99 23.66 -9.44
CA VAL A 753 -10.22 24.45 -10.63
C VAL A 753 -8.93 24.52 -11.43
N GLU A 754 -8.95 24.08 -12.68
CA GLU A 754 -7.84 24.19 -13.62
C GLU A 754 -8.23 25.11 -14.78
N TYR A 755 -7.32 25.99 -15.20
CA TYR A 755 -7.44 26.87 -16.36
C TYR A 755 -6.32 26.62 -17.35
N ARG A 756 -6.65 26.32 -18.60
CA ARG A 756 -5.72 26.22 -19.72
C ARG A 756 -5.49 27.61 -20.30
N ILE A 757 -4.33 28.16 -20.02
CA ILE A 757 -3.91 29.48 -20.51
C ILE A 757 -3.65 29.41 -22.02
N THR A 758 -2.97 28.35 -22.45
CA THR A 758 -2.71 27.99 -23.85
C THR A 758 -2.85 26.47 -24.02
N PRO A 759 -2.84 25.89 -25.21
CA PRO A 759 -2.80 24.44 -25.38
C PRO A 759 -1.64 23.75 -24.63
N GLN A 760 -0.54 24.47 -24.37
CA GLN A 760 0.65 23.94 -23.70
C GLN A 760 0.63 24.22 -22.18
N TRP A 761 0.05 25.33 -21.72
CA TRP A 761 0.13 25.77 -20.33
C TRP A 761 -1.20 25.65 -19.62
N SER A 762 -1.19 24.97 -18.47
CA SER A 762 -2.32 25.01 -17.53
C SER A 762 -1.87 25.35 -16.12
N VAL A 763 -2.77 25.95 -15.34
CA VAL A 763 -2.62 26.24 -13.93
C VAL A 763 -3.84 25.73 -13.18
N ALA A 764 -3.61 25.14 -11.99
CA ALA A 764 -4.70 24.68 -11.15
C ALA A 764 -4.52 25.18 -9.71
N ILE A 765 -5.64 25.36 -9.04
CA ILE A 765 -5.73 25.55 -7.59
C ILE A 765 -6.77 24.59 -7.04
N GLY A 766 -6.49 24.02 -5.87
CA GLY A 766 -7.42 23.08 -5.27
C GLY A 766 -7.19 22.88 -3.78
N GLY A 767 -8.02 22.06 -3.21
CA GLY A 767 -7.88 21.66 -1.82
C GLY A 767 -8.57 20.35 -1.53
N GLN A 768 -8.06 19.69 -0.52
CA GLN A 768 -8.61 18.46 0.04
C GLN A 768 -9.13 18.74 1.44
N ASN A 769 -10.24 18.09 1.80
CA ASN A 769 -10.89 18.30 3.09
C ASN A 769 -11.15 19.80 3.35
N LEU A 770 -11.74 20.49 2.37
CA LEU A 770 -12.02 21.95 2.41
C LEU A 770 -12.89 22.37 3.61
N THR A 771 -13.62 21.43 4.19
CA THR A 771 -14.45 21.64 5.40
C THR A 771 -13.63 21.60 6.69
N ASP A 772 -12.33 21.31 6.61
CA ASP A 772 -11.39 21.16 7.73
C ASP A 772 -11.90 20.17 8.81
N ASN A 773 -12.52 19.08 8.33
CA ASN A 773 -13.04 18.04 9.22
C ASN A 773 -11.92 17.22 9.85
N TYR A 774 -12.10 16.93 11.13
CA TYR A 774 -11.28 16.04 11.93
C TYR A 774 -12.08 14.85 12.38
N PRO A 775 -11.44 13.69 12.64
CA PRO A 775 -12.11 12.58 13.28
C PRO A 775 -12.51 12.92 14.71
N ASP A 776 -13.36 12.07 15.31
CA ASP A 776 -13.66 12.14 16.74
C ASP A 776 -12.38 12.14 17.56
N ARG A 777 -12.37 12.91 18.63
CA ARG A 777 -11.27 12.86 19.59
C ARG A 777 -11.26 11.55 20.34
N SER A 778 -10.08 11.00 20.54
CA SER A 778 -9.87 9.86 21.41
C SER A 778 -10.31 10.17 22.84
N ASN A 779 -10.98 9.22 23.50
CA ASN A 779 -11.40 9.33 24.88
C ASN A 779 -10.20 9.28 25.85
N SER A 780 -10.45 9.47 27.16
CA SER A 780 -9.39 9.52 28.18
C SER A 780 -8.53 8.27 28.27
N ASP A 781 -9.10 7.11 27.93
CA ASP A 781 -8.40 5.82 28.03
C ASP A 781 -7.45 5.57 26.86
N ILE A 782 -7.67 6.27 25.74
CA ILE A 782 -6.95 6.05 24.47
C ILE A 782 -6.02 7.22 24.11
N HIS A 783 -6.35 8.48 24.51
CA HIS A 783 -5.62 9.67 24.05
C HIS A 783 -4.23 9.85 24.68
N TYR A 784 -3.77 8.91 25.48
CA TYR A 784 -2.48 8.91 26.16
C TYR A 784 -2.15 10.26 26.83
N PHE A 785 -2.89 10.57 27.91
CA PHE A 785 -2.71 11.79 28.73
C PHE A 785 -2.67 13.07 27.89
N GLY A 786 -3.58 13.18 26.92
CA GLY A 786 -3.72 14.36 26.07
C GLY A 786 -2.75 14.44 24.88
N ASN A 787 -1.74 13.58 24.84
CA ASN A 787 -0.70 13.62 23.80
C ASN A 787 -1.19 13.19 22.41
N LEU A 788 -2.09 12.19 22.34
CA LEU A 788 -2.59 11.59 21.10
C LEU A 788 -4.11 11.79 20.96
N PRO A 789 -4.57 13.03 20.67
CA PRO A 789 -6.00 13.34 20.63
C PRO A 789 -6.77 12.68 19.50
N TYR A 790 -6.12 12.06 18.53
CA TYR A 790 -6.71 11.35 17.40
C TYR A 790 -6.04 9.98 17.23
N ASP A 791 -6.78 8.99 16.78
CA ASP A 791 -6.28 7.64 16.52
C ASP A 791 -6.01 7.40 15.03
N VAL A 792 -5.02 6.57 14.74
CA VAL A 792 -4.65 6.19 13.36
C VAL A 792 -5.72 5.36 12.64
N LEU A 793 -6.65 4.72 13.39
CA LEU A 793 -7.82 4.03 12.84
C LEU A 793 -9.00 4.96 12.56
N SER A 794 -8.87 6.25 12.83
CA SER A 794 -9.93 7.20 12.49
C SER A 794 -10.33 7.06 11.03
N PRO A 795 -11.64 7.17 10.69
CA PRO A 795 -12.11 6.96 9.32
C PRO A 795 -11.46 7.89 8.29
N ILE A 796 -11.03 9.07 8.74
CA ILE A 796 -10.27 10.05 7.97
C ILE A 796 -8.95 10.36 8.65
N GLY A 797 -7.97 10.82 7.91
CA GLY A 797 -6.71 11.29 8.50
C GLY A 797 -6.91 12.55 9.36
N SER A 798 -5.98 12.80 10.29
CA SER A 798 -6.06 13.91 11.24
C SER A 798 -5.33 15.19 10.79
N ASN A 799 -4.93 15.30 9.51
CA ASN A 799 -4.13 16.46 9.06
C ASN A 799 -4.96 17.74 8.83
N GLY A 800 -6.30 17.66 8.77
CA GLY A 800 -7.18 18.79 8.45
C GLY A 800 -7.12 19.18 6.97
N ALA A 801 -7.50 20.40 6.65
CA ALA A 801 -7.55 20.92 5.28
C ALA A 801 -6.15 21.06 4.65
N TYR A 802 -6.05 20.73 3.35
CA TYR A 802 -4.84 20.87 2.54
C TYR A 802 -5.14 21.68 1.29
N TYR A 803 -4.32 22.69 1.01
CA TYR A 803 -4.46 23.58 -0.15
C TYR A 803 -3.23 23.52 -1.03
N TYR A 804 -3.42 23.63 -2.35
CA TYR A 804 -2.33 23.55 -3.31
C TYR A 804 -2.53 24.38 -4.57
N GLY A 805 -1.41 24.66 -5.26
CA GLY A 805 -1.35 25.13 -6.63
C GLY A 805 -0.50 24.22 -7.49
N ARG A 806 -0.82 24.15 -8.79
CA ARG A 806 -0.12 23.33 -9.79
C ARG A 806 0.03 24.10 -11.09
N VAL A 807 1.19 23.94 -11.73
CA VAL A 807 1.48 24.47 -13.08
C VAL A 807 1.95 23.32 -13.93
N ARG A 808 1.47 23.22 -15.15
CA ARG A 808 1.83 22.17 -16.11
C ARG A 808 2.16 22.79 -17.47
N TYR A 809 3.19 22.27 -18.08
CA TYR A 809 3.60 22.57 -19.44
C TYR A 809 3.72 21.29 -20.25
N THR A 810 3.00 21.22 -21.39
CA THR A 810 2.98 20.06 -22.31
C THR A 810 3.55 20.52 -23.65
N PHE A 811 4.43 19.75 -24.29
CA PHE A 811 5.11 20.10 -25.55
C PHE A 811 5.23 18.92 -26.50
#